data_1bdac55f2178cd176cd97879e5bb56b5
#
_entry.id   1bdac55f2178cd176cd97879e5bb56b5
#
_cell.length_a   1.000
_cell.length_b   1.000
_cell.length_c   1.000
_cell.angle_alpha   90.00
_cell.angle_beta   90.00
_cell.angle_gamma   90.00
#
_symmetry.space_group_name_H-M   'P 1'
#
loop_
_entity.id
_entity.type
_entity.pdbx_description
1 polymer ?
#
loop_
_entity_poly.entity_id
_entity_poly.type
_entity_poly.pdbx_seq_one_letter_code
_entity_poly.pdbx_strand_id
1 'polypeptide(L)'
;MKEFYLTVEQIGDSIFERYIDSNGRERTREVEYKPSLFAHCPESQATKYFDIYGKPCTRKLFANMRDASQWIKRMEDIGLEALGMDDFKLAYLSDTYNYEIKYDHTKIRVANFDIEVTSPDGFPEPSQAKHPIDAITHYDSIDDRFYVFDLLNSPYGNVEEWSIEIAAKLQEQGGDEVPSEIIDKIIYMPFDNEKELLMEYLNFWQQKTPVILTGWNVESFDIPYVYNRIKNIFGESTAKRLSPHRKTRVKVIENMYGSREIITLFGISVLDYIDLYKKFSFTNQPSYSLDYISEFELNVGKLKYDGPISKLRESNHQRYISYNIIDVYRVLQIDAKRQFINLSLDMGYYAKIQIQSVFSPIKTWDAIIFNSLKEQNKVIPQGRSHPVQPYPGAFVKEPIPNRYKYVMSFDLTSLYPSIIRQVNISPETIAGTFKVAPLHDYINAIAERPSDVYSCSPNGMMYYKDRDGVVPTEITKVFNQRKEHKGYMLAAQRNGEIIKEALHNPNLSVDEPLDVDYRFDFSDEIKEKIKKLSAKSLNEMLFRAQRTEVAGMTAQINRKLLINSLYGALGNVWFRYYDLRNATAITTFGQMALQWIERKVNEYLNEVCGTEGEAFVLYGDTDSIYVSADKIIDKVGESKFRDTNHWVDFLDKFARERMEPAIDRGFREMCEYMNNKQHLMFMDREAIAGPPLGSKGIGGFWTGKKRYALNVWDMEGTRYAEPKLKIMGLETQKSSTPKAVQKALKECIRRMLQEGEESLQEYFKEFEKEFRQLNYISIASVSSANNIAKYDVGGFPGPKCPFHIRGILTYNRAIKGNIDAPQVVEGEKVYVLPLREGNPFGDKCIAWPSGTEITDLIKDDVLHWMDYTVLLEKTFIKPLEGFTSAAKLDYEKKASLFDMFDF
;
A
#
# COMPACT_ATOMS: atom_id res chain seq x y z
N MET A 1 9.35 -18.60 -27.37
CA MET A 1 9.01 -18.23 -25.97
C MET A 1 8.76 -19.51 -25.19
N LYS A 2 9.11 -19.63 -23.89
CA LYS A 2 8.59 -20.74 -23.07
C LYS A 2 7.12 -20.50 -22.72
N GLU A 3 6.36 -21.57 -22.54
CA GLU A 3 4.96 -21.45 -22.10
C GLU A 3 4.84 -20.77 -20.75
N PHE A 4 3.74 -20.04 -20.53
CA PHE A 4 3.38 -19.51 -19.24
C PHE A 4 1.87 -19.53 -19.03
N TYR A 5 1.44 -19.82 -17.77
CA TYR A 5 0.03 -19.87 -17.44
C TYR A 5 -0.60 -18.48 -17.38
N LEU A 6 -1.88 -18.39 -17.65
CA LEU A 6 -2.72 -17.22 -17.45
C LEU A 6 -3.59 -17.40 -16.21
N THR A 7 -4.33 -18.51 -16.15
CA THR A 7 -5.16 -18.88 -14.99
C THR A 7 -5.14 -20.38 -14.78
N VAL A 8 -5.25 -20.83 -13.54
CA VAL A 8 -5.30 -22.26 -13.16
C VAL A 8 -6.40 -22.48 -12.15
N GLU A 9 -7.36 -23.32 -12.49
CA GLU A 9 -8.52 -23.60 -11.63
C GLU A 9 -8.68 -25.09 -11.38
N GLN A 10 -9.02 -25.43 -10.13
CA GLN A 10 -9.44 -26.80 -9.80
C GLN A 10 -10.96 -26.88 -9.86
N ILE A 11 -11.47 -27.75 -10.74
CA ILE A 11 -12.90 -28.03 -10.89
C ILE A 11 -13.09 -29.55 -10.77
N GLY A 12 -13.61 -30.00 -9.64
CA GLY A 12 -13.66 -31.41 -9.31
C GLY A 12 -12.28 -32.03 -9.18
N ASP A 13 -12.02 -33.11 -9.92
CA ASP A 13 -10.71 -33.80 -9.96
C ASP A 13 -9.81 -33.36 -11.12
N SER A 14 -10.21 -32.33 -11.88
CA SER A 14 -9.43 -31.79 -13.00
C SER A 14 -8.87 -30.41 -12.69
N ILE A 15 -7.73 -30.12 -13.27
CA ILE A 15 -7.15 -28.77 -13.35
C ILE A 15 -7.48 -28.20 -14.74
N PHE A 16 -8.11 -27.04 -14.75
CA PHE A 16 -8.37 -26.26 -15.95
C PHE A 16 -7.35 -25.11 -16.01
N GLU A 17 -6.60 -25.04 -17.09
CA GLU A 17 -5.57 -24.03 -17.27
C GLU A 17 -5.78 -23.28 -18.59
N ARG A 18 -5.71 -21.95 -18.52
CA ARG A 18 -5.47 -21.08 -19.67
C ARG A 18 -3.99 -20.72 -19.68
N TYR A 19 -3.33 -20.78 -20.81
CA TYR A 19 -1.90 -20.54 -20.94
C TYR A 19 -1.52 -20.01 -22.32
N ILE A 20 -0.36 -19.37 -22.42
CA ILE A 20 0.26 -18.99 -23.68
C ILE A 20 1.24 -20.10 -24.10
N ASP A 21 1.04 -20.65 -25.28
CA ASP A 21 1.92 -21.70 -25.83
C ASP A 21 3.27 -21.12 -26.36
N SER A 22 4.19 -21.99 -26.78
CA SER A 22 5.50 -21.59 -27.28
C SER A 22 5.44 -20.72 -28.55
N ASN A 23 4.31 -20.73 -29.25
CA ASN A 23 4.05 -19.92 -30.46
C ASN A 23 3.37 -18.56 -30.10
N GLY A 24 3.17 -18.26 -28.80
CA GLY A 24 2.54 -17.03 -28.34
C GLY A 24 1.02 -17.01 -28.50
N ARG A 25 0.36 -18.16 -28.60
CA ARG A 25 -1.10 -18.28 -28.75
C ARG A 25 -1.72 -18.72 -27.43
N GLU A 26 -2.86 -18.12 -27.10
CA GLU A 26 -3.65 -18.56 -25.96
C GLU A 26 -4.27 -19.93 -26.23
N ARG A 27 -4.18 -20.81 -25.24
CA ARG A 27 -4.71 -22.15 -25.22
C ARG A 27 -5.39 -22.46 -23.88
N THR A 28 -6.27 -23.45 -23.91
CA THR A 28 -6.88 -24.03 -22.72
C THR A 28 -6.64 -25.53 -22.72
N ARG A 29 -6.32 -26.08 -21.55
CA ARG A 29 -6.22 -27.54 -21.35
C ARG A 29 -6.92 -27.97 -20.05
N GLU A 30 -7.53 -29.14 -20.09
CA GLU A 30 -8.00 -29.86 -18.92
C GLU A 30 -7.00 -30.98 -18.60
N VAL A 31 -6.56 -31.04 -17.34
CA VAL A 31 -5.53 -31.98 -16.90
C VAL A 31 -6.04 -32.80 -15.71
N GLU A 32 -6.04 -34.13 -15.85
CA GLU A 32 -6.18 -35.05 -14.73
C GLU A 32 -4.89 -35.06 -13.92
N TYR A 33 -4.80 -34.17 -12.94
CA TYR A 33 -3.59 -34.00 -12.15
C TYR A 33 -3.41 -35.14 -11.15
N LYS A 34 -2.21 -35.74 -11.14
CA LYS A 34 -1.80 -36.84 -10.27
C LYS A 34 -0.84 -36.33 -9.19
N PRO A 35 -1.36 -35.87 -8.03
CA PRO A 35 -0.54 -35.25 -7.02
C PRO A 35 0.39 -36.25 -6.32
N SER A 36 1.53 -35.72 -5.84
CA SER A 36 2.47 -36.44 -4.98
C SER A 36 2.42 -35.89 -3.58
N LEU A 37 2.26 -36.77 -2.59
CA LEU A 37 2.42 -36.46 -1.18
C LEU A 37 3.46 -37.39 -0.57
N PHE A 38 3.82 -37.14 0.68
CA PHE A 38 4.89 -37.85 1.35
C PHE A 38 4.50 -38.26 2.76
N ALA A 39 5.15 -39.30 3.27
CA ALA A 39 5.08 -39.71 4.67
C ALA A 39 6.49 -40.03 5.19
N HIS A 40 6.70 -39.84 6.48
CA HIS A 40 7.93 -40.32 7.12
C HIS A 40 8.10 -41.82 6.95
N CYS A 41 9.33 -42.27 6.81
CA CYS A 41 9.68 -43.68 6.70
C CYS A 41 10.92 -44.01 7.53
N PRO A 42 11.16 -45.28 7.88
CA PRO A 42 12.42 -45.74 8.49
C PRO A 42 13.62 -45.44 7.56
N GLU A 43 14.81 -45.25 8.13
CA GLU A 43 16.04 -45.01 7.35
C GLU A 43 16.32 -46.12 6.34
N SER A 44 15.96 -47.37 6.66
CA SER A 44 16.11 -48.52 5.75
C SER A 44 15.27 -48.44 4.49
N GLN A 45 14.22 -47.57 4.47
CA GLN A 45 13.36 -47.30 3.35
C GLN A 45 13.60 -45.86 2.79
N ALA A 46 14.66 -45.20 3.26
CA ALA A 46 15.01 -43.87 2.84
C ALA A 46 15.19 -43.80 1.33
N THR A 47 14.57 -42.77 0.73
CA THR A 47 14.74 -42.42 -0.68
C THR A 47 15.61 -41.14 -0.78
N LYS A 48 15.54 -40.46 -1.89
CA LYS A 48 16.20 -39.13 -2.03
C LYS A 48 15.47 -38.00 -1.32
N TYR A 49 14.32 -38.26 -0.66
CA TYR A 49 13.47 -37.23 -0.07
C TYR A 49 13.63 -37.17 1.44
N PHE A 50 13.81 -35.99 1.99
CA PHE A 50 13.90 -35.69 3.41
C PHE A 50 13.00 -34.49 3.73
N ASP A 51 12.42 -34.48 4.92
CA ASP A 51 11.71 -33.27 5.38
C ASP A 51 12.71 -32.14 5.74
N ILE A 52 12.20 -30.97 6.11
CA ILE A 52 13.05 -29.84 6.49
C ILE A 52 13.89 -30.11 7.75
N TYR A 53 13.53 -31.08 8.58
CA TYR A 53 14.25 -31.49 9.78
C TYR A 53 15.27 -32.62 9.51
N GLY A 54 15.36 -33.06 8.25
CA GLY A 54 16.29 -34.13 7.83
C GLY A 54 15.74 -35.55 8.06
N LYS A 55 14.48 -35.74 8.39
CA LYS A 55 13.87 -37.05 8.50
C LYS A 55 13.56 -37.63 7.13
N PRO A 56 13.84 -38.94 6.91
CA PRO A 56 13.61 -39.59 5.62
C PRO A 56 12.10 -39.69 5.31
N CYS A 57 11.78 -39.47 4.04
CA CYS A 57 10.40 -39.49 3.54
C CYS A 57 10.28 -40.41 2.33
N THR A 58 9.12 -41.08 2.22
CA THR A 58 8.73 -41.80 1.02
C THR A 58 7.67 -41.08 0.24
N ARG A 59 7.79 -41.06 -1.10
CA ARG A 59 6.85 -40.43 -1.99
C ARG A 59 5.67 -41.37 -2.29
N LYS A 60 4.45 -40.85 -2.23
CA LYS A 60 3.22 -41.52 -2.64
C LYS A 60 2.58 -40.75 -3.80
N LEU A 61 2.38 -41.41 -4.93
CA LEU A 61 1.68 -40.87 -6.09
C LEU A 61 0.22 -41.28 -6.03
N PHE A 62 -0.70 -40.36 -6.29
CA PHE A 62 -2.13 -40.57 -6.29
C PHE A 62 -2.68 -40.55 -7.72
N ALA A 63 -3.75 -41.32 -7.97
CA ALA A 63 -4.41 -41.35 -9.27
C ALA A 63 -5.13 -40.02 -9.60
N ASN A 64 -5.64 -39.34 -8.57
CA ASN A 64 -6.37 -38.09 -8.69
C ASN A 64 -6.28 -37.30 -7.37
N MET A 65 -6.77 -36.04 -7.39
CA MET A 65 -6.72 -35.12 -6.27
C MET A 65 -7.65 -35.52 -5.12
N ARG A 66 -8.76 -36.18 -5.41
CA ARG A 66 -9.70 -36.65 -4.39
C ARG A 66 -9.06 -37.74 -3.52
N ASP A 67 -8.40 -38.70 -4.14
CA ASP A 67 -7.69 -39.80 -3.40
C ASP A 67 -6.59 -39.22 -2.52
N ALA A 68 -5.85 -38.22 -3.02
CA ALA A 68 -4.86 -37.52 -2.23
C ALA A 68 -5.47 -36.82 -1.02
N SER A 69 -6.56 -36.07 -1.20
CA SER A 69 -7.27 -35.40 -0.12
C SER A 69 -7.82 -36.38 0.94
N GLN A 70 -8.37 -37.48 0.49
CA GLN A 70 -8.85 -38.54 1.40
C GLN A 70 -7.69 -39.19 2.17
N TRP A 71 -6.54 -39.34 1.54
CA TRP A 71 -5.36 -39.89 2.23
C TRP A 71 -4.83 -38.90 3.27
N ILE A 72 -4.76 -37.61 3.02
CA ILE A 72 -4.40 -36.59 4.02
C ILE A 72 -5.30 -36.74 5.24
N LYS A 73 -6.61 -36.76 5.04
CA LYS A 73 -7.58 -36.92 6.13
C LYS A 73 -7.40 -38.20 6.93
N ARG A 74 -7.15 -39.35 6.24
CA ARG A 74 -6.88 -40.63 6.93
C ARG A 74 -5.61 -40.58 7.77
N MET A 75 -4.55 -39.91 7.28
CA MET A 75 -3.31 -39.75 8.06
C MET A 75 -3.57 -38.92 9.31
N GLU A 76 -4.35 -37.84 9.22
CA GLU A 76 -4.78 -37.03 10.36
C GLU A 76 -5.60 -37.86 11.38
N ASP A 77 -6.58 -38.64 10.90
CA ASP A 77 -7.46 -39.47 11.74
C ASP A 77 -6.68 -40.50 12.58
N ILE A 78 -5.54 -40.98 12.08
CA ILE A 78 -4.67 -41.94 12.79
C ILE A 78 -3.49 -41.28 13.51
N GLY A 79 -3.47 -39.95 13.59
CA GLY A 79 -2.43 -39.17 14.27
C GLY A 79 -1.08 -39.12 13.55
N LEU A 80 -1.03 -39.45 12.26
CA LEU A 80 0.16 -39.37 11.43
C LEU A 80 0.11 -38.10 10.57
N GLU A 81 1.28 -37.64 10.11
CA GLU A 81 1.41 -36.46 9.29
C GLU A 81 1.53 -36.82 7.81
N ALA A 82 0.64 -36.28 6.99
CA ALA A 82 0.81 -36.24 5.55
C ALA A 82 1.66 -35.01 5.18
N LEU A 83 2.75 -35.22 4.49
CA LEU A 83 3.68 -34.14 4.11
C LEU A 83 3.50 -33.77 2.65
N GLY A 84 3.90 -32.54 2.28
CA GLY A 84 3.85 -32.02 0.91
C GLY A 84 2.79 -30.95 0.71
N MET A 85 2.62 -30.50 -0.55
CA MET A 85 1.72 -29.42 -0.91
C MET A 85 0.29 -29.95 -1.09
N ASP A 86 -0.63 -29.45 -0.29
CA ASP A 86 -2.06 -29.76 -0.24
C ASP A 86 -2.93 -28.81 -1.08
N ASP A 87 -2.41 -27.64 -1.47
CA ASP A 87 -2.99 -26.81 -2.55
C ASP A 87 -2.56 -27.38 -3.91
N PHE A 88 -3.41 -28.24 -4.50
CA PHE A 88 -3.06 -28.94 -5.74
C PHE A 88 -2.91 -28.04 -6.96
N LYS A 89 -3.47 -26.84 -6.96
CA LYS A 89 -3.19 -25.83 -8.00
C LYS A 89 -1.75 -25.38 -7.93
N LEU A 90 -1.26 -25.13 -6.73
CA LEU A 90 0.12 -24.72 -6.46
C LEU A 90 1.10 -25.86 -6.80
N ALA A 91 0.76 -27.08 -6.39
CA ALA A 91 1.54 -28.26 -6.73
C ALA A 91 1.64 -28.47 -8.25
N TYR A 92 0.51 -28.33 -8.96
CA TYR A 92 0.45 -28.41 -10.42
C TYR A 92 1.31 -27.33 -11.09
N LEU A 93 1.19 -26.07 -10.67
CA LEU A 93 2.00 -24.99 -11.22
C LEU A 93 3.50 -25.23 -11.03
N SER A 94 3.89 -25.70 -9.84
CA SER A 94 5.28 -26.04 -9.55
C SER A 94 5.79 -27.25 -10.35
N ASP A 95 4.93 -28.25 -10.64
CA ASP A 95 5.30 -29.42 -11.42
C ASP A 95 5.45 -29.07 -12.92
N THR A 96 4.51 -28.27 -13.44
CA THR A 96 4.42 -27.93 -14.85
C THR A 96 5.47 -26.90 -15.25
N TYR A 97 5.62 -25.85 -14.43
CA TYR A 97 6.53 -24.72 -14.68
C TYR A 97 7.77 -24.82 -13.78
N ASN A 98 8.59 -25.87 -13.99
CA ASN A 98 9.82 -26.12 -13.24
C ASN A 98 11.01 -25.22 -13.64
N TYR A 99 10.73 -24.08 -14.27
CA TYR A 99 11.68 -23.07 -14.74
C TYR A 99 11.24 -21.68 -14.31
N GLU A 100 12.13 -20.70 -14.46
CA GLU A 100 11.79 -19.29 -14.30
C GLU A 100 10.84 -18.84 -15.42
N ILE A 101 9.68 -18.32 -15.02
CA ILE A 101 8.65 -17.89 -15.95
C ILE A 101 8.98 -16.49 -16.47
N LYS A 102 9.29 -16.39 -17.77
CA LYS A 102 9.42 -15.12 -18.49
C LYS A 102 8.15 -14.91 -19.28
N TYR A 103 7.26 -14.08 -18.76
CA TYR A 103 5.98 -13.78 -19.39
C TYR A 103 6.06 -12.56 -20.31
N ASP A 104 5.14 -12.49 -21.25
CA ASP A 104 4.91 -11.34 -22.13
C ASP A 104 3.59 -10.68 -21.74
N HIS A 105 3.65 -9.51 -21.11
CA HIS A 105 2.48 -8.78 -20.63
C HIS A 105 1.53 -8.38 -21.78
N THR A 106 2.04 -8.22 -23.03
CA THR A 106 1.22 -7.88 -24.20
C THR A 106 0.30 -9.02 -24.64
N LYS A 107 0.51 -10.23 -24.12
CA LYS A 107 -0.34 -11.41 -24.37
C LYS A 107 -1.37 -11.64 -23.26
N ILE A 108 -1.33 -10.86 -22.20
CA ILE A 108 -2.25 -10.98 -21.06
C ILE A 108 -3.35 -9.96 -21.24
N ARG A 109 -4.56 -10.44 -21.57
CA ARG A 109 -5.73 -9.57 -21.73
C ARG A 109 -6.19 -9.04 -20.39
N VAL A 110 -6.08 -7.74 -20.18
CA VAL A 110 -6.59 -7.01 -19.02
C VAL A 110 -7.84 -6.25 -19.46
N ALA A 111 -8.95 -6.49 -18.80
CA ALA A 111 -10.16 -5.71 -18.97
C ALA A 111 -10.35 -4.79 -17.77
N ASN A 112 -10.68 -3.54 -18.05
CA ASN A 112 -11.11 -2.57 -17.05
C ASN A 112 -12.52 -2.12 -17.41
N PHE A 113 -13.48 -2.30 -16.52
CA PHE A 113 -14.86 -1.94 -16.82
C PHE A 113 -15.57 -1.28 -15.65
N ASP A 114 -16.62 -0.56 -15.98
CA ASP A 114 -17.50 0.15 -15.07
C ASP A 114 -18.93 0.14 -15.61
N ILE A 115 -19.94 0.12 -14.73
CA ILE A 115 -21.35 0.14 -15.11
C ILE A 115 -22.07 1.32 -14.47
N GLU A 116 -23.09 1.82 -15.17
CA GLU A 116 -24.02 2.81 -14.62
C GLU A 116 -25.44 2.24 -14.52
N VAL A 117 -26.08 2.52 -13.40
CA VAL A 117 -27.42 2.05 -13.08
C VAL A 117 -28.25 3.19 -12.51
N THR A 118 -29.32 3.58 -13.20
CA THR A 118 -30.30 4.52 -12.66
C THR A 118 -31.21 3.82 -11.65
N SER A 119 -31.19 4.25 -10.40
CA SER A 119 -32.01 3.73 -9.34
C SER A 119 -32.80 4.84 -8.65
N PRO A 120 -34.15 4.92 -8.84
CA PRO A 120 -34.96 5.89 -8.13
C PRO A 120 -35.17 5.56 -6.65
N ASP A 121 -34.88 4.32 -6.25
CA ASP A 121 -35.08 3.81 -4.89
C ASP A 121 -33.87 4.04 -3.97
N GLY A 122 -32.82 4.76 -4.43
CA GLY A 122 -31.58 4.96 -3.75
C GLY A 122 -30.42 4.12 -4.34
N PHE A 123 -29.42 3.73 -3.54
CA PHE A 123 -28.28 2.97 -4.05
C PHE A 123 -28.72 1.59 -4.58
N PRO A 124 -28.36 1.22 -5.83
CA PRO A 124 -28.80 -0.03 -6.43
C PRO A 124 -28.07 -1.23 -5.79
N GLU A 125 -28.81 -2.11 -5.12
CA GLU A 125 -28.29 -3.27 -4.41
C GLU A 125 -27.85 -4.40 -5.38
N PRO A 126 -26.56 -4.77 -5.44
CA PRO A 126 -26.03 -5.73 -6.41
C PRO A 126 -26.60 -7.15 -6.25
N SER A 127 -26.94 -7.58 -5.03
CA SER A 127 -27.54 -8.89 -4.76
C SER A 127 -28.95 -9.03 -5.35
N GLN A 128 -29.67 -7.93 -5.47
CA GLN A 128 -31.01 -7.87 -6.06
C GLN A 128 -30.95 -7.58 -7.56
N ALA A 129 -30.05 -6.72 -8.00
CA ALA A 129 -29.91 -6.21 -9.37
C ALA A 129 -31.26 -5.91 -10.02
N LYS A 130 -32.07 -5.08 -9.30
CA LYS A 130 -33.47 -4.82 -9.63
C LYS A 130 -33.63 -3.93 -10.86
N HIS A 131 -32.80 -2.91 -10.96
CA HIS A 131 -32.84 -1.88 -11.99
C HIS A 131 -32.02 -2.26 -13.22
N PRO A 132 -32.40 -1.77 -14.44
CA PRO A 132 -31.61 -2.02 -15.63
C PRO A 132 -30.23 -1.38 -15.55
N ILE A 133 -29.27 -2.03 -16.25
CA ILE A 133 -27.96 -1.44 -16.49
C ILE A 133 -28.11 -0.49 -17.67
N ASP A 134 -27.84 0.80 -17.43
CA ASP A 134 -27.99 1.85 -18.42
C ASP A 134 -26.78 1.98 -19.35
N ALA A 135 -25.59 1.77 -18.79
CA ALA A 135 -24.34 1.83 -19.56
C ALA A 135 -23.31 0.84 -19.04
N ILE A 136 -22.49 0.32 -19.95
CA ILE A 136 -21.28 -0.45 -19.64
C ILE A 136 -20.14 0.12 -20.47
N THR A 137 -19.09 0.62 -19.85
CA THR A 137 -17.83 0.93 -20.51
C THR A 137 -16.80 -0.15 -20.19
N HIS A 138 -16.23 -0.78 -21.23
CA HIS A 138 -15.25 -1.85 -21.13
C HIS A 138 -14.01 -1.52 -21.96
N TYR A 139 -12.88 -1.30 -21.29
CA TYR A 139 -11.59 -1.16 -21.94
C TYR A 139 -10.92 -2.52 -22.09
N ASP A 140 -10.38 -2.79 -23.26
CA ASP A 140 -9.60 -4.00 -23.57
C ASP A 140 -8.15 -3.64 -23.88
N SER A 141 -7.21 -4.21 -23.10
CA SER A 141 -5.79 -3.87 -23.22
C SER A 141 -5.09 -4.39 -24.48
N ILE A 142 -5.60 -5.46 -25.13
CA ILE A 142 -4.99 -6.01 -26.33
C ILE A 142 -5.43 -5.21 -27.55
N ASP A 143 -6.69 -4.81 -27.58
CA ASP A 143 -7.24 -3.99 -28.68
C ASP A 143 -6.90 -2.50 -28.50
N ASP A 144 -6.57 -2.08 -27.28
CA ASP A 144 -6.41 -0.68 -26.87
C ASP A 144 -7.65 0.15 -27.22
N ARG A 145 -8.86 -0.36 -26.86
CA ARG A 145 -10.17 0.23 -27.19
C ARG A 145 -11.10 0.25 -26.02
N PHE A 146 -11.96 1.29 -26.00
CA PHE A 146 -13.10 1.42 -25.09
C PHE A 146 -14.37 1.01 -25.85
N TYR A 147 -15.04 -0.01 -25.36
CA TYR A 147 -16.33 -0.48 -25.87
C TYR A 147 -17.42 0.01 -24.96
N VAL A 148 -18.30 0.86 -25.47
CA VAL A 148 -19.37 1.53 -24.71
C VAL A 148 -20.71 0.98 -25.17
N PHE A 149 -21.38 0.25 -24.27
CA PHE A 149 -22.73 -0.27 -24.47
C PHE A 149 -23.72 0.64 -23.77
N ASP A 150 -24.64 1.25 -24.49
CA ASP A 150 -25.54 2.29 -24.01
C ASP A 150 -27.00 1.89 -24.23
N LEU A 151 -27.83 1.97 -23.18
CA LEU A 151 -29.26 1.70 -23.21
C LEU A 151 -30.04 3.00 -23.47
N LEU A 152 -30.63 3.15 -24.66
CA LEU A 152 -31.38 4.34 -25.05
C LEU A 152 -32.75 4.38 -24.40
N ASN A 153 -33.48 3.26 -24.38
CA ASN A 153 -34.85 3.18 -23.87
C ASN A 153 -34.86 2.41 -22.55
N SER A 154 -34.98 3.13 -21.44
CA SER A 154 -35.05 2.59 -20.08
C SER A 154 -36.46 2.83 -19.50
N PRO A 155 -36.91 2.02 -18.53
CA PRO A 155 -38.10 2.32 -17.74
C PRO A 155 -38.09 3.70 -17.05
N TYR A 156 -36.91 4.31 -16.96
CA TYR A 156 -36.66 5.61 -16.32
C TYR A 156 -36.43 6.75 -17.30
N GLY A 157 -36.80 6.57 -18.56
CA GLY A 157 -36.75 7.57 -19.59
C GLY A 157 -35.98 7.14 -20.84
N ASN A 158 -36.34 7.75 -21.97
CA ASN A 158 -35.67 7.56 -23.24
C ASN A 158 -34.68 8.71 -23.45
N VAL A 159 -33.53 8.39 -24.03
CA VAL A 159 -32.47 9.37 -24.28
C VAL A 159 -32.02 9.30 -25.74
N GLU A 160 -31.35 10.35 -26.22
CA GLU A 160 -30.70 10.36 -27.51
C GLU A 160 -29.33 9.68 -27.44
N GLU A 161 -28.84 9.16 -28.58
CA GLU A 161 -27.53 8.56 -28.68
C GLU A 161 -26.40 9.52 -28.26
N TRP A 162 -25.41 8.97 -27.56
CA TRP A 162 -24.18 9.70 -27.29
C TRP A 162 -23.39 9.92 -28.58
N SER A 163 -22.85 11.12 -28.77
CA SER A 163 -22.15 11.48 -29.99
C SER A 163 -20.65 11.74 -29.71
N ILE A 164 -19.82 10.96 -30.38
CA ILE A 164 -18.36 11.12 -30.37
C ILE A 164 -17.94 12.49 -30.90
N GLU A 165 -18.67 13.00 -31.91
CA GLU A 165 -18.41 14.31 -32.51
C GLU A 165 -18.72 15.47 -31.56
N ILE A 166 -19.77 15.32 -30.75
CA ILE A 166 -20.09 16.31 -29.72
C ILE A 166 -19.01 16.30 -28.64
N ALA A 167 -18.58 15.11 -28.17
CA ALA A 167 -17.54 14.98 -27.19
C ALA A 167 -16.21 15.61 -27.67
N ALA A 168 -15.83 15.37 -28.90
CA ALA A 168 -14.64 15.97 -29.52
C ALA A 168 -14.72 17.50 -29.59
N LYS A 169 -15.88 18.06 -29.99
CA LYS A 169 -16.08 19.52 -30.06
C LYS A 169 -16.03 20.19 -28.68
N LEU A 170 -16.62 19.55 -27.66
CA LEU A 170 -16.59 20.07 -26.29
C LEU A 170 -15.16 20.10 -25.75
N GLN A 171 -14.37 19.07 -26.03
CA GLN A 171 -12.95 19.05 -25.64
C GLN A 171 -12.12 20.13 -26.34
N GLU A 172 -12.34 20.37 -27.64
CA GLU A 172 -11.69 21.45 -28.39
C GLU A 172 -12.01 22.85 -27.84
N GLN A 173 -13.22 23.01 -27.27
CA GLN A 173 -13.66 24.25 -26.65
C GLN A 173 -13.20 24.42 -25.20
N GLY A 174 -12.37 23.51 -24.69
CA GLY A 174 -11.85 23.51 -23.33
C GLY A 174 -12.83 22.97 -22.28
N GLY A 175 -13.79 22.15 -22.71
CA GLY A 175 -14.70 21.43 -21.81
C GLY A 175 -14.02 20.24 -21.10
N ASP A 176 -14.53 19.87 -19.92
CA ASP A 176 -14.06 18.72 -19.12
C ASP A 176 -14.67 17.39 -19.61
N GLU A 177 -14.76 17.21 -20.91
CA GLU A 177 -15.33 15.99 -21.53
C GLU A 177 -14.25 14.93 -21.80
N VAL A 178 -14.55 13.97 -22.65
CA VAL A 178 -13.65 12.84 -22.99
C VAL A 178 -12.33 13.36 -23.59
N PRO A 179 -11.14 13.03 -23.05
CA PRO A 179 -9.86 13.51 -23.57
C PRO A 179 -9.59 13.10 -25.03
N SER A 180 -8.97 14.01 -25.80
CA SER A 180 -8.69 13.80 -27.22
C SER A 180 -7.88 12.55 -27.52
N GLU A 181 -6.96 12.15 -26.60
CA GLU A 181 -6.13 10.96 -26.77
C GLU A 181 -6.88 9.63 -26.74
N ILE A 182 -8.13 9.59 -26.24
CA ILE A 182 -8.94 8.37 -26.21
C ILE A 182 -10.13 8.39 -27.17
N ILE A 183 -10.49 9.52 -27.73
CA ILE A 183 -11.66 9.67 -28.63
C ILE A 183 -11.63 8.66 -29.78
N ASP A 184 -10.51 8.53 -30.47
CA ASP A 184 -10.32 7.58 -31.57
C ASP A 184 -10.29 6.12 -31.13
N LYS A 185 -10.26 5.87 -29.82
CA LYS A 185 -10.25 4.51 -29.25
C LYS A 185 -11.63 4.06 -28.79
N ILE A 186 -12.66 4.90 -28.86
CA ILE A 186 -14.01 4.59 -28.42
C ILE A 186 -14.80 3.89 -29.55
N ILE A 187 -15.42 2.78 -29.20
CA ILE A 187 -16.40 2.06 -30.02
C ILE A 187 -17.74 2.13 -29.29
N TYR A 188 -18.63 2.99 -29.77
CA TYR A 188 -19.94 3.22 -29.19
C TYR A 188 -20.99 2.32 -29.81
N MET A 189 -21.83 1.69 -28.99
CA MET A 189 -22.85 0.73 -29.36
C MET A 189 -24.16 1.03 -28.62
N PRO A 190 -25.14 1.69 -29.26
CA PRO A 190 -26.45 1.96 -28.68
C PRO A 190 -27.38 0.76 -28.80
N PHE A 191 -28.30 0.61 -27.84
CA PHE A 191 -29.30 -0.44 -27.77
C PHE A 191 -30.66 0.11 -27.33
N ASP A 192 -31.72 -0.35 -28.00
CA ASP A 192 -33.09 0.05 -27.65
C ASP A 192 -33.68 -0.70 -26.45
N ASN A 193 -33.12 -1.83 -26.08
CA ASN A 193 -33.57 -2.58 -24.92
C ASN A 193 -32.42 -3.31 -24.21
N GLU A 194 -32.55 -3.47 -22.91
CA GLU A 194 -31.51 -4.06 -22.04
C GLU A 194 -31.20 -5.53 -22.36
N LYS A 195 -32.20 -6.29 -22.85
CA LYS A 195 -31.93 -7.72 -23.16
C LYS A 195 -30.96 -7.87 -24.32
N GLU A 196 -31.08 -7.03 -25.34
CA GLU A 196 -30.15 -6.96 -26.45
C GLU A 196 -28.78 -6.47 -26.00
N LEU A 197 -28.72 -5.40 -25.23
CA LEU A 197 -27.48 -4.87 -24.65
C LEU A 197 -26.72 -5.97 -23.89
N LEU A 198 -27.37 -6.61 -22.92
CA LEU A 198 -26.73 -7.63 -22.07
C LEU A 198 -26.34 -8.88 -22.87
N MET A 199 -27.11 -9.28 -23.88
CA MET A 199 -26.78 -10.44 -24.71
C MET A 199 -25.57 -10.13 -25.59
N GLU A 200 -25.52 -8.91 -26.18
CA GLU A 200 -24.37 -8.50 -27.01
C GLU A 200 -23.11 -8.28 -26.15
N TYR A 201 -23.27 -7.68 -24.98
CA TYR A 201 -22.15 -7.60 -24.02
C TYR A 201 -21.63 -8.99 -23.63
N LEU A 202 -22.50 -9.96 -23.39
CA LEU A 202 -22.10 -11.32 -23.05
C LEU A 202 -21.41 -12.04 -24.22
N ASN A 203 -21.85 -11.79 -25.48
CA ASN A 203 -21.21 -12.30 -26.69
C ASN A 203 -19.81 -11.67 -26.88
N PHE A 204 -19.71 -10.36 -26.72
CA PHE A 204 -18.45 -9.62 -26.71
C PHE A 204 -17.49 -10.17 -25.66
N TRP A 205 -17.97 -10.33 -24.41
CA TRP A 205 -17.19 -10.88 -23.30
C TRP A 205 -16.63 -12.27 -23.61
N GLN A 206 -17.42 -13.14 -24.23
CA GLN A 206 -16.95 -14.48 -24.60
C GLN A 206 -15.91 -14.48 -25.71
N GLN A 207 -15.99 -13.55 -26.65
CA GLN A 207 -14.99 -13.39 -27.70
C GLN A 207 -13.68 -12.80 -27.17
N LYS A 208 -13.76 -11.92 -26.18
CA LYS A 208 -12.65 -11.19 -25.57
C LYS A 208 -12.50 -11.49 -24.08
N THR A 209 -12.64 -12.77 -23.70
CA THR A 209 -12.60 -13.17 -22.28
C THR A 209 -11.32 -12.68 -21.61
N PRO A 210 -11.40 -11.84 -20.57
CA PRO A 210 -10.22 -11.32 -19.89
C PRO A 210 -9.46 -12.42 -19.14
N VAL A 211 -8.17 -12.22 -18.96
CA VAL A 211 -7.35 -12.97 -17.99
C VAL A 211 -7.39 -12.27 -16.65
N ILE A 212 -7.25 -10.94 -16.68
CA ILE A 212 -7.36 -10.05 -15.52
C ILE A 212 -8.55 -9.14 -15.73
N LEU A 213 -9.40 -9.07 -14.74
CA LEU A 213 -10.51 -8.14 -14.67
C LEU A 213 -10.24 -7.13 -13.57
N THR A 214 -10.29 -5.86 -13.89
CA THR A 214 -10.08 -4.75 -12.96
C THR A 214 -11.13 -3.66 -13.16
N GLY A 215 -11.11 -2.68 -12.30
CA GLY A 215 -11.95 -1.50 -12.24
C GLY A 215 -11.98 -0.98 -10.80
N TRP A 216 -12.76 0.05 -10.52
CA TRP A 216 -12.82 0.64 -9.19
C TRP A 216 -14.00 0.08 -8.38
N ASN A 217 -13.74 -0.76 -7.39
CA ASN A 217 -14.75 -1.44 -6.56
C ASN A 217 -15.56 -2.52 -7.30
N VAL A 218 -15.02 -3.05 -8.40
CA VAL A 218 -15.74 -3.99 -9.29
C VAL A 218 -16.10 -5.31 -8.63
N GLU A 219 -15.29 -5.79 -7.66
CA GLU A 219 -15.58 -7.04 -6.94
C GLU A 219 -16.81 -6.94 -6.06
N SER A 220 -17.09 -5.72 -5.54
CA SER A 220 -18.21 -5.48 -4.62
C SER A 220 -19.48 -4.97 -5.31
N PHE A 221 -19.38 -4.36 -6.49
CA PHE A 221 -20.52 -3.75 -7.17
C PHE A 221 -20.73 -4.28 -8.59
N ASP A 222 -19.84 -3.98 -9.52
CA ASP A 222 -20.09 -4.20 -10.96
C ASP A 222 -20.23 -5.67 -11.32
N ILE A 223 -19.31 -6.52 -10.86
CA ILE A 223 -19.35 -7.97 -11.16
C ILE A 223 -20.61 -8.61 -10.56
N PRO A 224 -20.95 -8.42 -9.27
CA PRO A 224 -22.17 -8.95 -8.71
C PRO A 224 -23.43 -8.41 -9.40
N TYR A 225 -23.45 -7.12 -9.75
CA TYR A 225 -24.61 -6.51 -10.41
C TYR A 225 -24.83 -7.10 -11.80
N VAL A 226 -23.82 -7.13 -12.65
CA VAL A 226 -23.91 -7.72 -14.02
C VAL A 226 -24.31 -9.19 -13.95
N TYR A 227 -23.67 -9.97 -13.06
CA TYR A 227 -23.99 -11.38 -12.90
C TYR A 227 -25.45 -11.60 -12.48
N ASN A 228 -25.90 -10.91 -11.43
CA ASN A 228 -27.27 -11.06 -10.92
C ASN A 228 -28.30 -10.49 -11.88
N ARG A 229 -28.00 -9.42 -12.63
CA ARG A 229 -28.89 -8.86 -13.64
C ARG A 229 -29.10 -9.83 -14.82
N ILE A 230 -28.01 -10.41 -15.34
CA ILE A 230 -28.10 -11.46 -16.38
C ILE A 230 -28.87 -12.67 -15.83
N LYS A 231 -28.60 -13.09 -14.60
CA LYS A 231 -29.31 -14.19 -13.94
C LYS A 231 -30.79 -13.93 -13.81
N ASN A 232 -31.20 -12.72 -13.43
CA ASN A 232 -32.61 -12.33 -13.26
C ASN A 232 -33.35 -12.34 -14.58
N ILE A 233 -32.73 -11.92 -15.68
CA ILE A 233 -33.36 -11.80 -16.99
C ILE A 233 -33.33 -13.11 -17.80
N PHE A 234 -32.18 -13.83 -17.78
CA PHE A 234 -31.88 -14.95 -18.66
C PHE A 234 -31.64 -16.28 -17.91
N GLY A 235 -31.61 -16.25 -16.59
CA GLY A 235 -31.35 -17.41 -15.76
C GLY A 235 -29.84 -17.65 -15.48
N GLU A 236 -29.60 -18.46 -14.45
CA GLU A 236 -28.23 -18.71 -13.92
C GLU A 236 -27.29 -19.35 -14.94
N SER A 237 -27.79 -20.22 -15.81
CA SER A 237 -26.98 -20.85 -16.87
C SER A 237 -26.37 -19.83 -17.83
N THR A 238 -27.12 -18.77 -18.15
CA THR A 238 -26.65 -17.67 -18.99
C THR A 238 -25.63 -16.81 -18.24
N ALA A 239 -25.88 -16.46 -16.97
CA ALA A 239 -24.93 -15.69 -16.17
C ALA A 239 -23.58 -16.42 -16.00
N LYS A 240 -23.58 -17.75 -15.91
CA LYS A 240 -22.33 -18.55 -15.86
C LYS A 240 -21.46 -18.43 -17.13
N ARG A 241 -21.98 -17.90 -18.24
CA ARG A 241 -21.18 -17.60 -19.46
C ARG A 241 -20.16 -16.49 -19.25
N LEU A 242 -20.25 -15.71 -18.18
CA LEU A 242 -19.20 -14.78 -17.77
C LEU A 242 -17.89 -15.49 -17.36
N SER A 243 -17.98 -16.76 -16.95
CA SER A 243 -16.79 -17.60 -16.71
C SER A 243 -16.44 -18.40 -17.98
N PRO A 244 -15.17 -18.43 -18.45
CA PRO A 244 -14.75 -19.25 -19.57
C PRO A 244 -14.98 -20.74 -19.33
N HIS A 245 -14.99 -21.16 -18.07
CA HIS A 245 -15.29 -22.54 -17.66
C HIS A 245 -16.78 -22.76 -17.33
N ARG A 246 -17.64 -21.77 -17.56
CA ARG A 246 -19.08 -21.79 -17.20
C ARG A 246 -19.31 -22.19 -15.74
N LYS A 247 -18.38 -21.82 -14.86
CA LYS A 247 -18.42 -22.10 -13.43
C LYS A 247 -18.20 -20.84 -12.62
N THR A 248 -19.10 -20.64 -11.66
CA THR A 248 -19.04 -19.50 -10.76
C THR A 248 -19.22 -19.98 -9.34
N ARG A 249 -18.74 -19.20 -8.36
CA ARG A 249 -18.98 -19.42 -6.94
C ARG A 249 -19.48 -18.11 -6.34
N VAL A 250 -20.62 -18.17 -5.72
CA VAL A 250 -21.16 -17.06 -4.94
C VAL A 250 -20.74 -17.26 -3.49
N LYS A 251 -20.13 -16.27 -2.89
CA LYS A 251 -19.76 -16.25 -1.47
C LYS A 251 -20.36 -15.00 -0.84
N VAL A 252 -21.20 -15.17 0.16
CA VAL A 252 -21.69 -14.09 1.00
C VAL A 252 -20.66 -13.88 2.11
N ILE A 253 -20.15 -12.66 2.22
CA ILE A 253 -19.30 -12.22 3.33
C ILE A 253 -20.13 -11.37 4.23
N GLU A 254 -20.42 -11.89 5.43
CA GLU A 254 -21.05 -11.15 6.50
C GLU A 254 -19.96 -10.46 7.33
N ASN A 255 -20.11 -9.18 7.52
CA ASN A 255 -19.29 -8.40 8.45
C ASN A 255 -20.22 -7.54 9.31
N MET A 256 -19.66 -6.83 10.30
CA MET A 256 -20.45 -5.96 11.17
C MET A 256 -21.09 -4.76 10.43
N TYR A 257 -20.81 -4.60 9.14
CA TYR A 257 -21.31 -3.52 8.28
C TYR A 257 -22.37 -3.99 7.26
N GLY A 258 -22.75 -5.28 7.29
CA GLY A 258 -23.70 -5.90 6.37
C GLY A 258 -23.17 -7.15 5.68
N SER A 259 -23.95 -7.66 4.74
CA SER A 259 -23.55 -8.78 3.89
C SER A 259 -23.26 -8.26 2.47
N ARG A 260 -22.19 -8.75 1.86
CA ARG A 260 -21.90 -8.53 0.44
C ARG A 260 -21.67 -9.84 -0.28
N GLU A 261 -22.12 -9.92 -1.52
CA GLU A 261 -21.83 -11.05 -2.40
C GLU A 261 -20.52 -10.82 -3.18
N ILE A 262 -19.68 -11.85 -3.19
CA ILE A 262 -18.52 -11.90 -4.07
C ILE A 262 -18.76 -13.03 -5.07
N ILE A 263 -18.67 -12.70 -6.35
CA ILE A 263 -18.84 -13.65 -7.44
C ILE A 263 -17.45 -14.05 -7.99
N THR A 264 -17.03 -15.27 -7.72
CA THR A 264 -15.81 -15.80 -8.34
C THR A 264 -16.15 -16.32 -9.74
N LEU A 265 -15.51 -15.75 -10.75
CA LEU A 265 -15.56 -16.20 -12.15
C LEU A 265 -14.36 -17.12 -12.42
N PHE A 266 -14.58 -18.45 -12.44
CA PHE A 266 -13.48 -19.40 -12.65
C PHE A 266 -12.82 -19.17 -14.02
N GLY A 267 -11.49 -19.04 -14.02
CA GLY A 267 -10.68 -18.76 -15.20
C GLY A 267 -10.44 -17.27 -15.49
N ILE A 268 -10.81 -16.37 -14.55
CA ILE A 268 -10.53 -14.94 -14.58
C ILE A 268 -9.96 -14.53 -13.23
N SER A 269 -8.86 -13.81 -13.23
CA SER A 269 -8.28 -13.22 -12.02
C SER A 269 -8.85 -11.81 -11.81
N VAL A 270 -9.68 -11.63 -10.78
CA VAL A 270 -10.19 -10.30 -10.41
C VAL A 270 -9.13 -9.59 -9.57
N LEU A 271 -8.68 -8.44 -10.04
CA LEU A 271 -7.78 -7.53 -9.35
C LEU A 271 -8.47 -6.18 -9.20
N ASP A 272 -9.35 -6.07 -8.20
CA ASP A 272 -10.03 -4.81 -7.91
C ASP A 272 -9.01 -3.72 -7.62
N TYR A 273 -9.07 -2.61 -8.38
CA TYR A 273 -8.02 -1.59 -8.32
C TYR A 273 -8.01 -0.83 -6.98
N ILE A 274 -9.15 -0.71 -6.30
CA ILE A 274 -9.20 -0.13 -4.95
C ILE A 274 -8.41 -1.00 -3.95
N ASP A 275 -8.48 -2.33 -4.09
CA ASP A 275 -7.76 -3.24 -3.21
C ASP A 275 -6.26 -3.29 -3.55
N LEU A 276 -5.90 -3.22 -4.84
CA LEU A 276 -4.51 -3.02 -5.27
C LEU A 276 -3.94 -1.72 -4.69
N TYR A 277 -4.71 -0.62 -4.79
CA TYR A 277 -4.28 0.67 -4.28
C TYR A 277 -4.09 0.65 -2.77
N LYS A 278 -5.02 0.09 -1.99
CA LYS A 278 -4.90 -0.08 -0.54
C LYS A 278 -3.73 -0.98 -0.14
N LYS A 279 -3.46 -2.02 -0.91
CA LYS A 279 -2.41 -3.00 -0.63
C LYS A 279 -1.01 -2.47 -0.90
N PHE A 280 -0.82 -1.78 -2.03
CA PHE A 280 0.50 -1.42 -2.54
C PHE A 280 0.86 0.05 -2.38
N SER A 281 -0.10 0.94 -2.06
CA SER A 281 0.23 2.29 -1.60
C SER A 281 0.62 2.27 -0.13
N PHE A 282 1.72 2.95 0.21
CA PHE A 282 2.25 2.98 1.58
C PHE A 282 1.57 4.01 2.49
N THR A 283 0.67 4.84 1.94
CA THR A 283 0.00 5.92 2.67
C THR A 283 -1.51 5.69 2.71
N ASN A 284 -2.06 5.73 3.92
CA ASN A 284 -3.50 5.71 4.10
C ASN A 284 -4.11 7.02 3.60
N GLN A 285 -5.18 6.90 2.82
CA GLN A 285 -5.91 8.05 2.27
C GLN A 285 -7.15 8.40 3.12
N PRO A 286 -7.53 9.68 3.17
CA PRO A 286 -8.78 10.11 3.82
C PRO A 286 -10.04 9.53 3.18
N SER A 287 -10.01 9.34 1.86
CA SER A 287 -11.05 8.68 1.07
C SER A 287 -10.43 7.76 0.04
N TYR A 288 -11.13 6.68 -0.29
CA TYR A 288 -10.77 5.77 -1.37
C TYR A 288 -11.79 5.83 -2.50
N SER A 289 -12.58 6.92 -2.61
CA SER A 289 -13.37 7.16 -3.82
C SER A 289 -12.45 7.40 -5.02
N LEU A 290 -12.89 6.99 -6.21
CA LEU A 290 -12.11 7.19 -7.43
C LEU A 290 -11.82 8.67 -7.67
N ASP A 291 -12.77 9.55 -7.39
CA ASP A 291 -12.59 11.01 -7.49
C ASP A 291 -11.45 11.52 -6.61
N TYR A 292 -11.46 11.16 -5.31
CA TYR A 292 -10.41 11.58 -4.39
C TYR A 292 -9.03 11.06 -4.79
N ILE A 293 -8.95 9.78 -5.18
CA ILE A 293 -7.68 9.17 -5.57
C ILE A 293 -7.17 9.73 -6.91
N SER A 294 -8.07 10.00 -7.86
CA SER A 294 -7.71 10.67 -9.12
C SER A 294 -7.18 12.09 -8.88
N GLU A 295 -7.84 12.87 -8.02
CA GLU A 295 -7.34 14.19 -7.63
C GLU A 295 -5.96 14.10 -6.96
N PHE A 296 -5.79 13.15 -6.04
CA PHE A 296 -4.52 12.96 -5.32
C PHE A 296 -3.39 12.49 -6.23
N GLU A 297 -3.67 11.55 -7.12
CA GLU A 297 -2.65 10.93 -7.98
C GLU A 297 -2.36 11.73 -9.25
N LEU A 298 -3.39 12.28 -9.86
CA LEU A 298 -3.32 12.85 -11.22
C LEU A 298 -3.51 14.37 -11.23
N ASN A 299 -3.89 14.98 -10.10
CA ASN A 299 -4.35 16.37 -9.98
C ASN A 299 -5.59 16.66 -10.86
N VAL A 300 -6.39 15.65 -11.16
CA VAL A 300 -7.61 15.75 -11.96
C VAL A 300 -8.72 14.94 -11.28
N GLY A 301 -9.83 15.59 -10.93
CA GLY A 301 -11.01 14.97 -10.36
C GLY A 301 -11.90 14.29 -11.39
N LYS A 302 -13.06 13.79 -10.93
CA LYS A 302 -14.15 13.32 -11.80
C LYS A 302 -14.80 14.45 -12.59
N LEU A 303 -15.54 14.11 -13.64
CA LEU A 303 -16.44 15.02 -14.31
C LEU A 303 -17.46 15.59 -13.31
N LYS A 304 -17.53 16.92 -13.22
CA LYS A 304 -18.51 17.58 -12.34
C LYS A 304 -19.85 17.67 -13.05
N TYR A 305 -20.92 17.40 -12.34
CA TYR A 305 -22.30 17.55 -12.82
C TYR A 305 -23.18 18.06 -11.67
N ASP A 306 -24.30 18.69 -12.02
CA ASP A 306 -25.23 19.23 -11.05
C ASP A 306 -26.31 18.17 -10.70
N GLY A 307 -26.59 18.00 -9.42
CA GLY A 307 -27.61 17.10 -8.91
C GLY A 307 -27.17 15.64 -8.78
N PRO A 308 -28.09 14.72 -8.49
CA PRO A 308 -27.79 13.29 -8.37
C PRO A 308 -27.57 12.64 -9.75
N ILE A 309 -26.67 11.64 -9.80
CA ILE A 309 -26.35 10.91 -11.03
C ILE A 309 -27.59 10.25 -11.67
N SER A 310 -28.58 9.86 -10.85
CA SER A 310 -29.84 9.30 -11.30
C SER A 310 -30.63 10.24 -12.21
N LYS A 311 -30.45 11.56 -12.07
CA LYS A 311 -31.08 12.57 -12.94
C LYS A 311 -30.20 12.97 -14.12
N LEU A 312 -28.89 12.70 -14.05
CA LEU A 312 -27.96 13.11 -15.09
C LEU A 312 -28.28 12.43 -16.43
N ARG A 313 -28.70 11.16 -16.40
CA ARG A 313 -29.08 10.42 -17.61
C ARG A 313 -30.15 11.14 -18.42
N GLU A 314 -31.21 11.61 -17.77
CA GLU A 314 -32.34 12.32 -18.45
C GLU A 314 -31.99 13.78 -18.80
N SER A 315 -31.27 14.47 -17.92
CA SER A 315 -30.97 15.88 -18.10
C SER A 315 -29.80 16.15 -19.07
N ASN A 316 -28.81 15.26 -19.11
CA ASN A 316 -27.64 15.37 -19.99
C ASN A 316 -27.00 14.00 -20.24
N HIS A 317 -27.60 13.22 -21.15
CA HIS A 317 -27.13 11.88 -21.49
C HIS A 317 -25.69 11.87 -22.07
N GLN A 318 -25.34 12.89 -22.85
CA GLN A 318 -24.00 13.04 -23.37
C GLN A 318 -22.95 13.02 -22.22
N ARG A 319 -23.23 13.78 -21.16
CA ARG A 319 -22.34 13.86 -20.00
C ARG A 319 -22.38 12.59 -19.14
N TYR A 320 -23.51 11.90 -19.08
CA TYR A 320 -23.66 10.62 -18.37
C TYR A 320 -22.78 9.52 -18.94
N ILE A 321 -22.76 9.36 -20.27
CA ILE A 321 -21.89 8.38 -20.94
C ILE A 321 -20.41 8.81 -20.87
N SER A 322 -20.13 10.09 -21.06
CA SER A 322 -18.77 10.63 -20.87
C SER A 322 -18.23 10.36 -19.46
N TYR A 323 -19.09 10.46 -18.44
CA TYR A 323 -18.74 10.17 -17.06
C TYR A 323 -18.30 8.69 -16.89
N ASN A 324 -19.09 7.74 -17.39
CA ASN A 324 -18.78 6.31 -17.34
C ASN A 324 -17.45 5.97 -18.09
N ILE A 325 -17.20 6.58 -19.25
CA ILE A 325 -15.95 6.44 -20.00
C ILE A 325 -14.77 6.95 -19.19
N ILE A 326 -14.92 8.13 -18.57
CA ILE A 326 -13.85 8.76 -17.78
C ILE A 326 -13.53 7.94 -16.53
N ASP A 327 -14.50 7.33 -15.86
CA ASP A 327 -14.23 6.50 -14.68
C ASP A 327 -13.34 5.30 -15.05
N VAL A 328 -13.58 4.63 -16.15
CA VAL A 328 -12.68 3.59 -16.69
C VAL A 328 -11.30 4.16 -17.04
N TYR A 329 -11.26 5.32 -17.71
CA TYR A 329 -9.99 5.94 -18.11
C TYR A 329 -9.14 6.39 -16.92
N ARG A 330 -9.74 6.89 -15.83
CA ARG A 330 -9.02 7.27 -14.60
C ARG A 330 -8.28 6.10 -13.96
N VAL A 331 -8.89 4.92 -13.91
CA VAL A 331 -8.22 3.72 -13.41
C VAL A 331 -6.99 3.38 -14.26
N LEU A 332 -7.10 3.48 -15.59
CA LEU A 332 -5.94 3.26 -16.49
C LEU A 332 -4.82 4.28 -16.25
N GLN A 333 -5.16 5.56 -16.06
CA GLN A 333 -4.15 6.60 -15.79
C GLN A 333 -3.45 6.38 -14.43
N ILE A 334 -4.20 5.97 -13.41
CA ILE A 334 -3.63 5.63 -12.11
C ILE A 334 -2.70 4.42 -12.23
N ASP A 335 -3.10 3.37 -12.98
CA ASP A 335 -2.24 2.20 -13.18
C ASP A 335 -1.02 2.52 -14.05
N ALA A 336 -1.14 3.37 -15.06
CA ALA A 336 0.00 3.86 -15.85
C ALA A 336 1.07 4.51 -14.95
N LYS A 337 0.63 5.24 -13.91
CA LYS A 337 1.53 5.86 -12.93
C LYS A 337 2.06 4.87 -11.89
N ARG A 338 1.20 3.99 -11.36
CA ARG A 338 1.49 3.14 -10.19
C ARG A 338 1.96 1.74 -10.54
N GLN A 339 1.60 1.22 -11.71
CA GLN A 339 2.00 -0.09 -12.24
C GLN A 339 1.61 -1.27 -11.32
N PHE A 340 0.48 -1.19 -10.61
CA PHE A 340 0.09 -2.22 -9.65
C PHE A 340 -0.34 -3.53 -10.30
N ILE A 341 -0.90 -3.49 -11.50
CA ILE A 341 -1.21 -4.69 -12.28
C ILE A 341 0.09 -5.41 -12.68
N ASN A 342 1.07 -4.68 -13.21
CA ASN A 342 2.38 -5.25 -13.56
C ASN A 342 3.11 -5.80 -12.33
N LEU A 343 3.01 -5.11 -11.18
CA LEU A 343 3.55 -5.57 -9.91
C LEU A 343 2.91 -6.90 -9.48
N SER A 344 1.60 -7.03 -9.64
CA SER A 344 0.86 -8.27 -9.32
C SER A 344 1.27 -9.43 -10.23
N LEU A 345 1.43 -9.17 -11.53
CA LEU A 345 1.91 -10.16 -12.49
C LEU A 345 3.33 -10.65 -12.15
N ASP A 346 4.27 -9.72 -11.91
CA ASP A 346 5.65 -10.07 -11.54
C ASP A 346 5.69 -10.91 -10.25
N MET A 347 4.91 -10.52 -9.24
CA MET A 347 4.80 -11.27 -7.98
C MET A 347 4.19 -12.67 -8.18
N GLY A 348 3.11 -12.76 -8.94
CA GLY A 348 2.43 -14.02 -9.24
C GLY A 348 3.31 -15.02 -9.97
N TYR A 349 3.99 -14.58 -11.03
CA TYR A 349 4.90 -15.45 -11.78
C TYR A 349 6.19 -15.79 -11.03
N TYR A 350 6.74 -14.85 -10.26
CA TYR A 350 7.89 -15.12 -9.40
C TYR A 350 7.60 -16.23 -8.39
N ALA A 351 6.46 -16.16 -7.72
CA ALA A 351 6.05 -17.14 -6.73
C ALA A 351 5.38 -18.40 -7.34
N LYS A 352 5.02 -18.37 -8.63
CA LYS A 352 4.23 -19.40 -9.32
C LYS A 352 2.89 -19.67 -8.63
N ILE A 353 2.11 -18.60 -8.43
CA ILE A 353 0.77 -18.64 -7.83
C ILE A 353 -0.26 -18.02 -8.79
N GLN A 354 -1.55 -18.26 -8.53
CA GLN A 354 -2.59 -17.51 -9.23
C GLN A 354 -2.41 -16.01 -8.97
N ILE A 355 -2.58 -15.17 -10.00
CA ILE A 355 -2.31 -13.73 -9.92
C ILE A 355 -3.13 -13.06 -8.82
N GLN A 356 -4.41 -13.40 -8.66
CA GLN A 356 -5.24 -12.89 -7.56
C GLN A 356 -4.76 -13.31 -6.15
N SER A 357 -3.90 -14.33 -6.03
CA SER A 357 -3.38 -14.78 -4.73
C SER A 357 -2.29 -13.87 -4.17
N VAL A 358 -1.79 -12.90 -4.94
CA VAL A 358 -0.77 -11.92 -4.50
C VAL A 358 -1.22 -11.06 -3.31
N PHE A 359 -2.53 -10.94 -3.10
CA PHE A 359 -3.08 -10.30 -1.91
C PHE A 359 -2.74 -11.04 -0.59
N SER A 360 -2.32 -12.32 -0.64
CA SER A 360 -1.99 -13.14 0.53
C SER A 360 -0.47 -13.36 0.66
N PRO A 361 0.24 -12.64 1.57
CA PRO A 361 1.65 -12.88 1.84
C PRO A 361 1.95 -14.34 2.25
N ILE A 362 1.01 -14.96 2.98
CA ILE A 362 1.14 -16.35 3.43
C ILE A 362 1.25 -17.29 2.23
N LYS A 363 0.31 -17.19 1.27
CA LYS A 363 0.32 -18.03 0.06
C LYS A 363 1.56 -17.77 -0.80
N THR A 364 1.94 -16.51 -0.93
CA THR A 364 3.11 -16.11 -1.73
C THR A 364 4.39 -16.71 -1.15
N TRP A 365 4.62 -16.60 0.16
CA TRP A 365 5.81 -17.15 0.80
C TRP A 365 5.79 -18.68 0.90
N ASP A 366 4.61 -19.29 1.14
CA ASP A 366 4.46 -20.75 1.12
C ASP A 366 4.88 -21.31 -0.25
N ALA A 367 4.44 -20.66 -1.33
CA ALA A 367 4.80 -21.07 -2.69
C ALA A 367 6.29 -20.88 -2.99
N ILE A 368 6.89 -19.74 -2.63
CA ILE A 368 8.32 -19.47 -2.83
C ILE A 368 9.16 -20.53 -2.14
N ILE A 369 8.88 -20.80 -0.86
CA ILE A 369 9.61 -21.78 -0.06
C ILE A 369 9.39 -23.18 -0.62
N PHE A 370 8.15 -23.53 -0.98
CA PHE A 370 7.83 -24.84 -1.57
C PHE A 370 8.62 -25.10 -2.86
N ASN A 371 8.63 -24.13 -3.79
CA ASN A 371 9.36 -24.29 -5.06
C ASN A 371 10.85 -24.50 -4.82
N SER A 372 11.45 -23.72 -3.91
CA SER A 372 12.88 -23.82 -3.60
C SER A 372 13.23 -25.17 -2.90
N LEU A 373 12.41 -25.62 -1.97
CA LEU A 373 12.65 -26.89 -1.27
C LEU A 373 12.46 -28.11 -2.17
N LYS A 374 11.48 -28.04 -3.08
CA LYS A 374 11.23 -29.08 -4.08
C LYS A 374 12.45 -29.33 -4.97
N GLU A 375 13.12 -28.27 -5.42
CA GLU A 375 14.37 -28.38 -6.21
C GLU A 375 15.48 -29.10 -5.45
N GLN A 376 15.47 -29.04 -4.12
CA GLN A 376 16.42 -29.71 -3.22
C GLN A 376 15.98 -31.12 -2.80
N ASN A 377 14.85 -31.64 -3.33
CA ASN A 377 14.18 -32.87 -2.85
C ASN A 377 13.81 -32.84 -1.36
N LYS A 378 13.63 -31.65 -0.78
CA LYS A 378 13.13 -31.44 0.57
C LYS A 378 11.62 -31.35 0.58
N VAL A 379 11.01 -32.05 1.55
CA VAL A 379 9.56 -32.15 1.70
C VAL A 379 9.10 -31.13 2.73
N ILE A 380 8.06 -30.36 2.38
CA ILE A 380 7.45 -29.39 3.27
C ILE A 380 6.51 -30.07 4.29
N PRO A 381 6.41 -29.55 5.53
CA PRO A 381 5.42 -30.02 6.49
C PRO A 381 4.01 -29.68 6.01
N GLN A 382 2.99 -30.29 6.62
CA GLN A 382 1.60 -29.94 6.37
C GLN A 382 1.26 -28.57 7.00
N GLY A 383 0.45 -27.77 6.30
CA GLY A 383 -0.10 -26.54 6.86
C GLY A 383 -1.09 -26.83 7.98
N ARG A 384 -0.92 -26.22 9.15
CA ARG A 384 -1.82 -26.34 10.30
C ARG A 384 -2.19 -24.97 10.81
N SER A 385 -3.41 -24.83 11.31
CA SER A 385 -3.77 -23.63 12.07
C SER A 385 -3.35 -23.80 13.53
N HIS A 386 -2.88 -22.71 14.12
CA HIS A 386 -2.49 -22.66 15.51
C HIS A 386 -3.40 -21.71 16.30
N PRO A 387 -3.58 -21.90 17.61
CA PRO A 387 -4.30 -20.93 18.41
C PRO A 387 -3.56 -19.58 18.43
N VAL A 388 -4.33 -18.49 18.32
CA VAL A 388 -3.78 -17.14 18.40
C VAL A 388 -3.30 -16.87 19.82
N GLN A 389 -2.03 -16.51 19.96
CA GLN A 389 -1.42 -16.12 21.23
C GLN A 389 -0.75 -14.76 21.07
N PRO A 390 -0.91 -13.84 22.04
CA PRO A 390 -0.22 -12.55 21.99
C PRO A 390 1.28 -12.75 22.27
N TYR A 391 2.10 -11.94 21.60
CA TYR A 391 3.54 -11.88 21.84
C TYR A 391 4.04 -10.42 21.72
N PRO A 392 5.20 -10.08 22.31
CA PRO A 392 5.73 -8.72 22.31
C PRO A 392 5.94 -8.19 20.89
N GLY A 393 5.55 -6.95 20.63
CA GLY A 393 5.82 -6.24 19.38
C GLY A 393 7.17 -5.50 19.38
N ALA A 394 7.31 -4.49 18.50
CA ALA A 394 8.49 -3.65 18.43
C ALA A 394 8.65 -2.74 19.66
N PHE A 395 9.88 -2.31 19.92
CA PHE A 395 10.17 -1.30 20.94
C PHE A 395 10.02 0.11 20.32
N VAL A 396 9.41 1.01 21.07
CA VAL A 396 9.34 2.44 20.78
C VAL A 396 9.74 3.20 22.03
N LYS A 397 10.84 3.92 21.96
CA LYS A 397 11.32 4.77 23.04
C LYS A 397 10.35 5.94 23.26
N GLU A 398 10.04 6.27 24.54
CA GLU A 398 9.29 7.49 24.87
C GLU A 398 10.17 8.70 24.57
N PRO A 399 9.77 9.63 23.69
CA PRO A 399 10.54 10.83 23.46
C PRO A 399 10.42 11.77 24.66
N ILE A 400 11.47 12.53 24.94
CA ILE A 400 11.39 13.65 25.87
C ILE A 400 10.82 14.84 25.08
N PRO A 401 9.61 15.34 25.39
CA PRO A 401 9.03 16.48 24.72
C PRO A 401 9.94 17.71 24.87
N ASN A 402 10.50 18.18 23.81
CA ASN A 402 11.40 19.35 23.76
C ASN A 402 11.56 19.83 22.32
N ARG A 403 12.15 21.02 22.18
CA ARG A 403 12.69 21.53 20.92
C ARG A 403 14.16 21.10 20.77
N TYR A 404 14.51 20.73 19.56
CA TYR A 404 15.86 20.34 19.20
C TYR A 404 16.30 21.14 17.97
N LYS A 405 17.50 21.70 18.03
CA LYS A 405 17.98 22.59 16.97
C LYS A 405 18.58 21.77 15.81
N TYR A 406 19.40 20.77 16.13
CA TYR A 406 20.05 19.93 15.11
C TYR A 406 19.80 18.46 15.43
N VAL A 407 19.30 17.73 14.43
CA VAL A 407 18.94 16.31 14.59
C VAL A 407 19.49 15.51 13.41
N MET A 408 20.11 14.37 13.73
CA MET A 408 20.43 13.33 12.76
C MET A 408 19.56 12.11 13.02
N SER A 409 19.02 11.45 11.98
CA SER A 409 18.40 10.14 12.12
C SER A 409 19.19 9.07 11.40
N PHE A 410 19.18 7.88 11.99
CA PHE A 410 19.79 6.67 11.46
C PHE A 410 18.75 5.56 11.40
N ASP A 411 18.74 4.79 10.32
CA ASP A 411 17.76 3.75 10.06
C ASP A 411 18.42 2.40 9.77
N LEU A 412 17.88 1.32 10.33
CA LEU A 412 18.35 -0.04 10.10
C LEU A 412 17.84 -0.58 8.77
N THR A 413 18.75 -0.98 7.92
CA THR A 413 18.41 -1.62 6.66
C THR A 413 17.67 -2.93 6.89
N SER A 414 16.31 -2.92 6.76
CA SER A 414 15.44 -4.09 6.85
C SER A 414 15.63 -4.89 8.16
N LEU A 415 15.33 -4.30 9.31
CA LEU A 415 15.58 -4.85 10.66
C LEU A 415 15.19 -6.33 10.82
N TYR A 416 13.91 -6.70 10.67
CA TYR A 416 13.46 -8.08 10.91
C TYR A 416 14.05 -9.11 9.93
N PRO A 417 14.13 -8.82 8.62
CA PRO A 417 14.87 -9.64 7.68
C PRO A 417 16.33 -9.86 8.05
N SER A 418 16.99 -8.81 8.51
CA SER A 418 18.41 -8.90 8.95
C SER A 418 18.57 -9.74 10.22
N ILE A 419 17.65 -9.63 11.18
CA ILE A 419 17.60 -10.49 12.38
C ILE A 419 17.41 -11.95 11.99
N ILE A 420 16.43 -12.27 11.13
CA ILE A 420 16.17 -13.63 10.68
C ILE A 420 17.43 -14.28 10.09
N ARG A 421 18.15 -13.54 9.26
CA ARG A 421 19.40 -14.00 8.63
C ARG A 421 20.58 -14.06 9.60
N GLN A 422 20.75 -13.04 10.45
CA GLN A 422 21.85 -12.94 11.41
C GLN A 422 21.80 -14.03 12.46
N VAL A 423 20.62 -14.26 13.03
CA VAL A 423 20.39 -15.26 14.07
C VAL A 423 20.18 -16.65 13.50
N ASN A 424 19.84 -16.76 12.21
CA ASN A 424 19.47 -18.01 11.51
C ASN A 424 18.12 -18.58 11.98
N ILE A 425 17.10 -17.71 12.10
CA ILE A 425 15.77 -18.07 12.61
C ILE A 425 14.98 -18.84 11.55
N SER A 426 14.71 -20.10 11.82
CA SER A 426 13.84 -20.99 11.03
C SER A 426 13.33 -22.14 11.93
N PRO A 427 12.19 -22.76 11.65
CA PRO A 427 11.68 -23.85 12.49
C PRO A 427 12.68 -25.00 12.68
N GLU A 428 13.39 -25.39 11.62
CA GLU A 428 14.30 -26.53 11.59
C GLU A 428 15.70 -26.18 12.11
N THR A 429 15.98 -24.91 12.35
CA THR A 429 17.27 -24.49 12.94
C THR A 429 17.21 -24.34 14.46
N ILE A 430 16.06 -24.52 15.08
CA ILE A 430 15.93 -24.48 16.54
C ILE A 430 16.79 -25.59 17.15
N ALA A 431 17.81 -25.21 17.94
CA ALA A 431 18.73 -26.13 18.63
C ALA A 431 18.29 -26.40 20.08
N GLY A 432 17.54 -25.50 20.68
CA GLY A 432 17.10 -25.63 22.07
C GLY A 432 16.79 -24.28 22.71
N THR A 433 16.79 -24.28 24.03
CA THR A 433 16.52 -23.06 24.83
C THR A 433 17.59 -22.93 25.93
N PHE A 434 17.80 -21.71 26.40
CA PHE A 434 18.61 -21.37 27.57
C PHE A 434 17.80 -20.59 28.60
N LYS A 435 18.35 -20.48 29.83
CA LYS A 435 17.69 -19.71 30.90
C LYS A 435 17.75 -18.21 30.59
N VAL A 436 16.61 -17.59 30.46
CA VAL A 436 16.48 -16.16 30.11
C VAL A 436 16.79 -15.28 31.28
N ALA A 437 17.67 -14.27 31.11
CA ALA A 437 17.83 -13.15 32.00
C ALA A 437 16.86 -12.01 31.60
N PRO A 438 16.61 -11.02 32.45
CA PRO A 438 15.87 -9.81 32.06
C PRO A 438 16.50 -9.14 30.84
N LEU A 439 15.67 -8.63 29.94
CA LEU A 439 16.16 -7.99 28.69
C LEU A 439 17.16 -6.85 28.96
N HIS A 440 16.95 -6.10 30.04
CA HIS A 440 17.84 -5.03 30.51
C HIS A 440 19.26 -5.54 30.76
N ASP A 441 19.44 -6.77 31.29
CA ASP A 441 20.76 -7.31 31.60
C ASP A 441 21.52 -7.68 30.31
N TYR A 442 20.81 -8.14 29.25
CA TYR A 442 21.41 -8.32 27.93
C TYR A 442 21.78 -6.99 27.29
N ILE A 443 20.91 -5.98 27.36
CA ILE A 443 21.20 -4.64 26.80
C ILE A 443 22.46 -4.03 27.40
N ASN A 444 22.69 -4.25 28.71
CA ASN A 444 23.86 -3.71 29.41
C ASN A 444 25.07 -4.67 29.46
N ALA A 445 24.96 -5.82 28.79
CA ALA A 445 25.99 -6.87 28.81
C ALA A 445 26.37 -7.34 30.24
N ILE A 446 25.40 -7.34 31.16
CA ILE A 446 25.53 -7.82 32.55
C ILE A 446 25.27 -9.33 32.61
N ALA A 447 24.33 -9.83 31.81
CA ALA A 447 24.03 -11.25 31.74
C ALA A 447 25.23 -12.01 31.15
N GLU A 448 25.42 -13.26 31.62
CA GLU A 448 26.38 -14.14 31.01
C GLU A 448 26.07 -14.39 29.53
N ARG A 449 27.10 -14.57 28.71
CA ARG A 449 26.95 -14.92 27.31
C ARG A 449 26.14 -16.22 27.19
N PRO A 450 25.04 -16.25 26.40
CA PRO A 450 24.11 -17.37 26.40
C PRO A 450 24.67 -18.69 25.90
N SER A 451 25.58 -18.63 24.91
CA SER A 451 26.19 -19.84 24.32
C SER A 451 27.45 -19.48 23.53
N ASP A 452 28.42 -20.40 23.51
CA ASP A 452 29.58 -20.34 22.62
C ASP A 452 29.43 -21.19 21.36
N VAL A 453 28.38 -22.01 21.29
CA VAL A 453 28.12 -22.93 20.18
C VAL A 453 26.98 -22.45 19.28
N TYR A 454 25.89 -22.04 19.86
CA TYR A 454 24.65 -21.71 19.16
C TYR A 454 24.46 -20.22 18.99
N SER A 455 23.76 -19.84 17.92
CA SER A 455 23.24 -18.48 17.75
C SER A 455 22.06 -18.26 18.65
N CYS A 456 22.03 -17.18 19.41
CA CYS A 456 21.07 -16.94 20.48
C CYS A 456 20.18 -15.72 20.21
N SER A 457 18.95 -15.78 20.73
CA SER A 457 18.03 -14.65 20.81
C SER A 457 17.61 -14.41 22.25
N PRO A 458 17.39 -13.15 22.67
CA PRO A 458 17.14 -12.80 24.08
C PRO A 458 15.84 -13.36 24.65
N ASN A 459 14.96 -13.95 23.83
CA ASN A 459 13.80 -14.71 24.30
C ASN A 459 14.14 -16.15 24.79
N GLY A 460 15.42 -16.52 24.83
CA GLY A 460 15.87 -17.82 25.29
C GLY A 460 16.04 -18.88 24.21
N MET A 461 15.82 -18.53 22.95
CA MET A 461 15.96 -19.49 21.84
C MET A 461 17.41 -19.58 21.33
N MET A 462 17.82 -20.81 21.02
CA MET A 462 19.11 -21.16 20.41
C MET A 462 18.88 -21.73 19.01
N TYR A 463 19.76 -21.36 18.07
CA TYR A 463 19.69 -21.79 16.67
C TYR A 463 21.04 -22.36 16.22
N TYR A 464 20.99 -23.38 15.36
CA TYR A 464 22.19 -23.96 14.77
C TYR A 464 22.93 -22.93 13.89
N LYS A 465 24.27 -22.94 13.91
CA LYS A 465 25.17 -22.10 13.10
C LYS A 465 25.78 -22.85 11.92
N ASP A 466 25.90 -24.16 12.03
CA ASP A 466 26.59 -25.07 11.11
C ASP A 466 25.84 -25.35 9.81
N ARG A 467 24.58 -24.93 9.74
CA ARG A 467 23.71 -25.07 8.57
C ARG A 467 22.86 -23.83 8.38
N ASP A 468 22.40 -23.60 7.14
CA ASP A 468 21.49 -22.49 6.82
C ASP A 468 20.05 -22.94 6.97
N GLY A 469 19.24 -22.10 7.62
CA GLY A 469 17.80 -22.29 7.69
C GLY A 469 17.12 -21.99 6.36
N VAL A 470 15.98 -22.64 6.12
CA VAL A 470 15.17 -22.44 4.91
C VAL A 470 14.72 -20.99 4.78
N VAL A 471 14.15 -20.43 5.86
CA VAL A 471 13.65 -19.06 5.87
C VAL A 471 14.78 -18.02 5.65
N PRO A 472 15.93 -18.07 6.38
CA PRO A 472 17.08 -17.20 6.12
C PRO A 472 17.64 -17.32 4.69
N THR A 473 17.63 -18.53 4.12
CA THR A 473 18.12 -18.78 2.77
C THR A 473 17.23 -18.09 1.74
N GLU A 474 15.91 -18.27 1.82
CA GLU A 474 14.98 -17.72 0.85
C GLU A 474 14.93 -16.18 0.93
N ILE A 475 14.92 -15.61 2.13
CA ILE A 475 14.93 -14.15 2.25
C ILE A 475 16.24 -13.54 1.74
N THR A 476 17.36 -14.28 1.89
CA THR A 476 18.66 -13.83 1.34
C THR A 476 18.63 -13.79 -0.19
N LYS A 477 18.04 -14.81 -0.84
CA LYS A 477 17.85 -14.81 -2.30
C LYS A 477 17.04 -13.59 -2.75
N VAL A 478 15.88 -13.35 -2.13
CA VAL A 478 15.01 -12.20 -2.47
C VAL A 478 15.73 -10.86 -2.22
N PHE A 479 16.50 -10.76 -1.14
CA PHE A 479 17.28 -9.55 -0.81
C PHE A 479 18.35 -9.26 -1.87
N ASN A 480 19.09 -10.29 -2.30
CA ASN A 480 20.12 -10.14 -3.33
C ASN A 480 19.48 -9.75 -4.69
N GLN A 481 18.38 -10.38 -5.07
CA GLN A 481 17.62 -10.01 -6.27
C GLN A 481 17.13 -8.56 -6.22
N ARG A 482 16.64 -8.09 -5.05
CA ARG A 482 16.24 -6.68 -4.88
C ARG A 482 17.42 -5.74 -5.16
N LYS A 483 18.59 -6.03 -4.60
CA LYS A 483 19.81 -5.23 -4.81
C LYS A 483 20.19 -5.18 -6.28
N GLU A 484 20.13 -6.31 -6.96
CA GLU A 484 20.41 -6.45 -8.39
C GLU A 484 19.44 -5.61 -9.24
N HIS A 485 18.12 -5.79 -9.07
CA HIS A 485 17.10 -5.04 -9.80
C HIS A 485 17.14 -3.52 -9.51
N LYS A 486 17.47 -3.12 -8.28
CA LYS A 486 17.72 -1.71 -7.96
C LYS A 486 18.93 -1.18 -8.73
N GLY A 487 19.98 -1.98 -8.88
CA GLY A 487 21.14 -1.66 -9.72
C GLY A 487 20.75 -1.45 -11.18
N TYR A 488 19.96 -2.35 -11.75
CA TYR A 488 19.45 -2.25 -13.13
C TYR A 488 18.60 -1.00 -13.36
N MET A 489 17.68 -0.70 -12.44
CA MET A 489 16.88 0.52 -12.48
C MET A 489 17.76 1.77 -12.52
N LEU A 490 18.73 1.88 -11.62
CA LEU A 490 19.62 3.05 -11.52
C LEU A 490 20.52 3.20 -12.74
N ALA A 491 21.03 2.10 -13.29
CA ALA A 491 21.82 2.13 -14.51
C ALA A 491 21.00 2.58 -15.72
N ALA A 492 19.79 2.04 -15.88
CA ALA A 492 18.86 2.45 -16.94
C ALA A 492 18.48 3.94 -16.84
N GLN A 493 18.28 4.46 -15.63
CA GLN A 493 18.01 5.88 -15.38
C GLN A 493 19.18 6.76 -15.81
N ARG A 494 20.41 6.44 -15.36
CA ARG A 494 21.61 7.18 -15.78
C ARG A 494 21.84 7.14 -17.31
N ASN A 495 21.64 5.97 -17.92
CA ASN A 495 21.71 5.81 -19.37
C ASN A 495 20.66 6.67 -20.09
N GLY A 496 19.43 6.73 -19.54
CA GLY A 496 18.38 7.61 -20.05
C GLY A 496 18.77 9.11 -20.02
N GLU A 497 19.41 9.56 -18.95
CA GLU A 497 19.91 10.95 -18.87
C GLU A 497 21.01 11.23 -19.91
N ILE A 498 21.94 10.30 -20.13
CA ILE A 498 22.98 10.43 -21.17
C ILE A 498 22.33 10.57 -22.57
N ILE A 499 21.30 9.77 -22.85
CA ILE A 499 20.58 9.84 -24.12
C ILE A 499 19.80 11.15 -24.26
N LYS A 500 19.14 11.63 -23.21
CA LYS A 500 18.46 12.95 -23.19
C LYS A 500 19.43 14.09 -23.47
N GLU A 501 20.63 14.06 -22.86
CA GLU A 501 21.67 15.05 -23.11
C GLU A 501 22.10 15.07 -24.60
N ALA A 502 22.27 13.87 -25.22
CA ALA A 502 22.57 13.77 -26.64
C ALA A 502 21.43 14.28 -27.55
N LEU A 503 20.16 14.16 -27.12
CA LEU A 503 18.99 14.69 -27.84
C LEU A 503 18.96 16.21 -27.94
N HIS A 504 19.70 16.96 -27.12
CA HIS A 504 19.79 18.43 -27.27
C HIS A 504 20.55 18.85 -28.54
N ASN A 505 21.40 17.96 -29.11
CA ASN A 505 22.15 18.26 -30.30
C ASN A 505 22.32 17.02 -31.22
N PRO A 506 21.22 16.43 -31.75
CA PRO A 506 21.24 15.18 -32.48
C PRO A 506 21.88 15.35 -33.85
N ASN A 507 22.49 14.28 -34.34
CA ASN A 507 22.98 14.24 -35.71
C ASN A 507 21.83 14.19 -36.72
N LEU A 508 22.01 14.78 -37.89
CA LEU A 508 21.02 14.77 -38.99
C LEU A 508 21.10 13.50 -39.88
N SER A 509 22.03 12.57 -39.59
CA SER A 509 22.15 11.33 -40.35
C SER A 509 21.01 10.34 -40.04
N VAL A 510 20.68 9.51 -41.01
CA VAL A 510 19.75 8.36 -40.79
C VAL A 510 20.61 7.16 -40.36
N ASP A 511 20.40 6.69 -39.15
CA ASP A 511 21.12 5.59 -38.56
C ASP A 511 20.19 4.63 -37.80
N GLU A 512 20.70 3.52 -37.30
CA GLU A 512 19.98 2.58 -36.45
C GLU A 512 20.36 2.76 -35.00
N PRO A 513 19.41 2.53 -34.04
CA PRO A 513 19.72 2.57 -32.63
C PRO A 513 20.75 1.51 -32.23
N LEU A 514 21.64 1.82 -31.30
CA LEU A 514 22.61 0.86 -30.79
C LEU A 514 21.90 -0.30 -30.06
N ASP A 515 22.36 -1.53 -30.32
CA ASP A 515 21.95 -2.70 -29.56
C ASP A 515 22.84 -2.80 -28.29
N VAL A 516 22.32 -2.32 -27.17
CA VAL A 516 23.01 -2.23 -25.89
C VAL A 516 22.13 -2.71 -24.74
N ASP A 517 22.76 -3.23 -23.70
CA ASP A 517 22.06 -3.64 -22.47
C ASP A 517 21.94 -2.46 -21.50
N TYR A 518 20.72 -1.96 -21.34
CA TYR A 518 20.42 -0.81 -20.46
C TYR A 518 20.49 -1.12 -18.95
N ARG A 519 20.64 -2.41 -18.57
CA ARG A 519 20.78 -2.82 -17.16
C ARG A 519 22.12 -2.47 -16.55
N PHE A 520 23.09 -2.08 -17.37
CA PHE A 520 24.43 -1.72 -16.96
C PHE A 520 24.78 -0.32 -17.48
N ASP A 521 25.64 0.39 -16.75
CA ASP A 521 26.12 1.71 -17.16
C ASP A 521 26.84 1.62 -18.53
N PHE A 522 26.57 2.57 -19.39
CA PHE A 522 27.21 2.66 -20.70
C PHE A 522 28.73 2.91 -20.55
N SER A 523 29.51 2.15 -21.29
CA SER A 523 30.94 2.42 -21.43
C SER A 523 31.21 3.74 -22.14
N ASP A 524 32.39 4.30 -21.97
CA ASP A 524 32.75 5.58 -22.62
C ASP A 524 32.71 5.47 -24.16
N GLU A 525 33.01 4.29 -24.69
CA GLU A 525 32.88 4.03 -26.13
C GLU A 525 31.41 4.12 -26.60
N ILE A 526 30.46 3.58 -25.83
CA ILE A 526 29.02 3.67 -26.11
C ILE A 526 28.55 5.12 -26.02
N LYS A 527 28.97 5.86 -24.98
CA LYS A 527 28.64 7.28 -24.80
C LYS A 527 29.10 8.13 -25.98
N GLU A 528 30.30 7.89 -26.51
CA GLU A 528 30.81 8.59 -27.71
C GLU A 528 30.05 8.21 -28.98
N LYS A 529 29.57 6.98 -29.12
CA LYS A 529 28.70 6.57 -30.23
C LYS A 529 27.31 7.24 -30.16
N ILE A 530 26.72 7.34 -28.97
CA ILE A 530 25.42 7.96 -28.71
C ILE A 530 25.41 9.44 -29.19
N LYS A 531 26.48 10.19 -28.98
CA LYS A 531 26.59 11.59 -29.43
C LYS A 531 26.51 11.78 -30.94
N LYS A 532 26.67 10.69 -31.69
CA LYS A 532 26.67 10.71 -33.19
C LYS A 532 25.38 10.21 -33.81
N LEU A 533 24.38 9.83 -33.00
CA LEU A 533 23.12 9.26 -33.46
C LEU A 533 22.07 10.33 -33.83
N SER A 534 21.16 9.93 -34.70
CA SER A 534 19.99 10.74 -35.07
C SER A 534 18.97 10.85 -33.92
N ALA A 535 18.12 11.87 -33.97
CA ALA A 535 17.03 12.05 -33.01
C ALA A 535 16.07 10.82 -32.99
N LYS A 536 15.85 10.17 -34.16
CA LYS A 536 15.00 8.97 -34.24
C LYS A 536 15.59 7.82 -33.44
N SER A 537 16.87 7.49 -33.67
CA SER A 537 17.57 6.42 -32.98
C SER A 537 17.71 6.70 -31.48
N LEU A 538 18.00 7.95 -31.11
CA LEU A 538 18.06 8.38 -29.69
C LEU A 538 16.71 8.24 -28.98
N ASN A 539 15.60 8.63 -29.63
CA ASN A 539 14.26 8.47 -29.04
C ASN A 539 13.89 6.99 -28.83
N GLU A 540 14.25 6.10 -29.78
CA GLU A 540 14.05 4.68 -29.62
C GLU A 540 14.91 4.11 -28.49
N MET A 541 16.17 4.50 -28.38
CA MET A 541 17.04 4.13 -27.27
C MET A 541 16.52 4.65 -25.94
N LEU A 542 16.04 5.89 -25.88
CA LEU A 542 15.44 6.47 -24.67
C LEU A 542 14.20 5.67 -24.24
N PHE A 543 13.34 5.30 -25.18
CA PHE A 543 12.18 4.46 -24.89
C PHE A 543 12.59 3.09 -24.32
N ARG A 544 13.63 2.45 -24.85
CA ARG A 544 14.17 1.17 -24.34
C ARG A 544 14.78 1.35 -22.94
N ALA A 545 15.52 2.44 -22.68
CA ALA A 545 16.06 2.77 -21.36
C ALA A 545 14.94 2.95 -20.32
N GLN A 546 13.90 3.72 -20.64
CA GLN A 546 12.73 3.95 -19.77
C GLN A 546 11.98 2.65 -19.48
N ARG A 547 11.77 1.78 -20.47
CA ARG A 547 11.18 0.46 -20.25
C ARG A 547 12.02 -0.40 -19.29
N THR A 548 13.33 -0.38 -19.41
CA THR A 548 14.24 -1.12 -18.52
C THR A 548 14.22 -0.54 -17.10
N GLU A 549 14.16 0.79 -16.96
CA GLU A 549 14.01 1.48 -15.68
C GLU A 549 12.71 1.06 -14.97
N VAL A 550 11.57 1.12 -15.67
CA VAL A 550 10.26 0.72 -15.13
C VAL A 550 10.25 -0.76 -14.72
N ALA A 551 10.80 -1.64 -15.55
CA ALA A 551 10.88 -3.08 -15.24
C ALA A 551 11.76 -3.32 -13.97
N GLY A 552 12.92 -2.67 -13.89
CA GLY A 552 13.80 -2.74 -12.73
C GLY A 552 13.14 -2.16 -11.46
N MET A 553 12.41 -1.06 -11.60
CA MET A 553 11.65 -0.43 -10.50
C MET A 553 10.55 -1.37 -9.98
N THR A 554 9.74 -1.94 -10.87
CA THR A 554 8.67 -2.89 -10.52
C THR A 554 9.24 -4.11 -9.80
N ALA A 555 10.29 -4.71 -10.36
CA ALA A 555 10.92 -5.89 -9.78
C ALA A 555 11.54 -5.60 -8.39
N GLN A 556 12.23 -4.47 -8.19
CA GLN A 556 12.82 -4.13 -6.90
C GLN A 556 11.76 -3.79 -5.84
N ILE A 557 10.64 -3.13 -6.24
CA ILE A 557 9.51 -2.85 -5.33
C ILE A 557 8.86 -4.16 -4.90
N ASN A 558 8.63 -5.09 -5.84
CA ASN A 558 8.10 -6.40 -5.55
C ASN A 558 8.93 -7.13 -4.49
N ARG A 559 10.27 -7.21 -4.68
CA ARG A 559 11.17 -7.86 -3.70
C ARG A 559 11.16 -7.13 -2.35
N LYS A 560 11.05 -5.79 -2.34
CA LYS A 560 10.88 -5.02 -1.10
C LYS A 560 9.59 -5.40 -0.35
N LEU A 561 8.48 -5.52 -1.07
CA LEU A 561 7.18 -5.92 -0.49
C LEU A 561 7.24 -7.35 0.05
N LEU A 562 7.84 -8.29 -0.69
CA LEU A 562 8.05 -9.67 -0.24
C LEU A 562 8.88 -9.69 1.05
N ILE A 563 10.03 -9.06 1.08
CA ILE A 563 10.92 -9.01 2.24
C ILE A 563 10.17 -8.48 3.47
N ASN A 564 9.45 -7.37 3.32
CA ASN A 564 8.72 -6.74 4.43
C ASN A 564 7.52 -7.58 4.91
N SER A 565 6.93 -8.39 4.03
CA SER A 565 5.76 -9.21 4.36
C SER A 565 6.11 -10.54 5.06
N LEU A 566 7.36 -11.00 5.00
CA LEU A 566 7.77 -12.29 5.56
C LEU A 566 7.58 -12.38 7.07
N TYR A 567 7.99 -11.33 7.81
CA TYR A 567 7.79 -11.31 9.25
C TYR A 567 6.30 -11.43 9.61
N GLY A 568 5.42 -10.72 8.88
CA GLY A 568 3.97 -10.84 9.04
C GLY A 568 3.44 -12.24 8.74
N ALA A 569 4.02 -12.93 7.76
CA ALA A 569 3.69 -14.33 7.49
C ALA A 569 4.18 -15.27 8.62
N LEU A 570 5.43 -15.13 9.08
CA LEU A 570 5.98 -15.94 10.18
C LEU A 570 5.21 -15.78 11.50
N GLY A 571 4.63 -14.62 11.74
CA GLY A 571 3.79 -14.35 12.91
C GLY A 571 2.32 -14.74 12.75
N ASN A 572 1.92 -15.28 11.60
CA ASN A 572 0.55 -15.62 11.31
C ASN A 572 0.27 -17.12 11.56
N VAL A 573 -0.74 -17.41 12.39
CA VAL A 573 -1.12 -18.78 12.82
C VAL A 573 -1.53 -19.74 11.68
N TRP A 574 -1.81 -19.22 10.48
CA TRP A 574 -2.16 -20.00 9.30
C TRP A 574 -0.95 -20.29 8.39
N PHE A 575 0.24 -19.76 8.74
CA PHE A 575 1.42 -19.99 7.93
C PHE A 575 2.04 -21.35 8.24
N ARG A 576 2.39 -22.11 7.22
CA ARG A 576 2.98 -23.47 7.33
C ARG A 576 4.22 -23.54 8.23
N TYR A 577 5.01 -22.47 8.24
CA TYR A 577 6.27 -22.34 9.01
C TYR A 577 6.09 -21.48 10.27
N TYR A 578 4.84 -21.27 10.72
CA TYR A 578 4.57 -20.55 11.96
C TYR A 578 5.17 -21.25 13.17
N ASP A 579 5.89 -20.50 13.98
CA ASP A 579 6.34 -20.90 15.30
C ASP A 579 6.37 -19.65 16.18
N LEU A 580 5.56 -19.63 17.25
CA LEU A 580 5.47 -18.50 18.17
C LEU A 580 6.84 -18.13 18.77
N ARG A 581 7.70 -19.13 19.00
CA ARG A 581 9.05 -18.92 19.55
C ARG A 581 9.92 -18.13 18.56
N ASN A 582 9.82 -18.42 17.26
CA ASN A 582 10.52 -17.70 16.20
C ASN A 582 9.97 -16.29 16.02
N ALA A 583 8.65 -16.09 16.03
CA ALA A 583 8.05 -14.77 15.94
C ALA A 583 8.47 -13.89 17.12
N THR A 584 8.46 -14.44 18.34
CA THR A 584 8.92 -13.75 19.55
C THR A 584 10.43 -13.48 19.51
N ALA A 585 11.24 -14.41 18.98
CA ALA A 585 12.68 -14.24 18.87
C ALA A 585 13.04 -13.02 18.01
N ILE A 586 12.33 -12.83 16.89
CA ILE A 586 12.55 -11.70 15.97
C ILE A 586 12.27 -10.38 16.67
N THR A 587 11.11 -10.26 17.31
CA THR A 587 10.72 -8.98 17.95
C THR A 587 11.55 -8.66 19.19
N THR A 588 11.82 -9.64 20.03
CA THR A 588 12.63 -9.45 21.24
C THR A 588 14.09 -9.10 20.89
N PHE A 589 14.64 -9.72 19.82
CA PHE A 589 15.95 -9.33 19.31
C PHE A 589 15.95 -7.90 18.77
N GLY A 590 14.89 -7.48 18.04
CA GLY A 590 14.73 -6.11 17.56
C GLY A 590 14.65 -5.11 18.73
N GLN A 591 13.92 -5.44 19.80
CA GLN A 591 13.86 -4.62 21.01
C GLN A 591 15.25 -4.47 21.67
N MET A 592 16.01 -5.59 21.76
CA MET A 592 17.37 -5.55 22.28
C MET A 592 18.28 -4.69 21.39
N ALA A 593 18.24 -4.89 20.09
CA ALA A 593 19.11 -4.22 19.14
C ALA A 593 18.98 -2.70 19.19
N LEU A 594 17.73 -2.18 19.22
CA LEU A 594 17.51 -0.74 19.27
C LEU A 594 18.01 -0.12 20.59
N GLN A 595 17.75 -0.78 21.72
CA GLN A 595 18.17 -0.29 23.03
C GLN A 595 19.69 -0.46 23.26
N TRP A 596 20.30 -1.51 22.71
CA TRP A 596 21.73 -1.71 22.70
C TRP A 596 22.45 -0.59 21.97
N ILE A 597 21.99 -0.28 20.76
CA ILE A 597 22.63 0.78 19.98
C ILE A 597 22.38 2.17 20.53
N GLU A 598 21.21 2.43 21.15
CA GLU A 598 20.93 3.65 21.92
C GLU A 598 22.01 3.85 22.99
N ARG A 599 22.30 2.82 23.79
CA ARG A 599 23.33 2.87 24.82
C ARG A 599 24.72 3.17 24.22
N LYS A 600 25.11 2.42 23.18
CA LYS A 600 26.42 2.59 22.53
C LYS A 600 26.64 3.96 21.90
N VAL A 601 25.59 4.50 21.27
CA VAL A 601 25.62 5.87 20.71
C VAL A 601 25.73 6.92 21.81
N ASN A 602 25.01 6.78 22.90
CA ASN A 602 25.11 7.70 24.04
C ASN A 602 26.50 7.63 24.68
N GLU A 603 27.07 6.43 24.91
CA GLU A 603 28.43 6.25 25.42
C GLU A 603 29.46 6.95 24.51
N TYR A 604 29.40 6.69 23.20
CA TYR A 604 30.31 7.28 22.22
C TYR A 604 30.22 8.82 22.16
N LEU A 605 29.01 9.37 22.14
CA LEU A 605 28.82 10.83 22.03
C LEU A 605 29.18 11.55 23.34
N ASN A 606 28.99 10.94 24.50
CA ASN A 606 29.49 11.48 25.77
C ASN A 606 31.03 11.59 25.77
N GLU A 607 31.72 10.57 25.25
CA GLU A 607 33.18 10.62 25.05
C GLU A 607 33.57 11.75 24.08
N VAL A 608 32.95 11.81 22.89
CA VAL A 608 33.23 12.82 21.85
C VAL A 608 32.95 14.23 22.33
N CYS A 609 31.86 14.46 23.03
CA CYS A 609 31.46 15.78 23.51
C CYS A 609 32.13 16.18 24.83
N GLY A 610 32.67 15.20 25.57
CA GLY A 610 33.25 15.42 26.92
C GLY A 610 32.15 15.67 27.94
N THR A 611 31.03 14.96 27.83
CA THR A 611 29.91 15.02 28.78
C THR A 611 29.77 13.69 29.49
N GLU A 612 29.06 13.64 30.61
CA GLU A 612 28.76 12.42 31.35
C GLU A 612 27.25 12.24 31.50
N GLY A 613 26.74 11.07 31.15
CA GLY A 613 25.33 10.69 31.30
C GLY A 613 24.34 11.48 30.44
N GLU A 614 24.78 12.23 29.46
CA GLU A 614 23.88 12.96 28.54
C GLU A 614 23.18 11.98 27.63
N ALA A 615 21.87 12.16 27.42
CA ALA A 615 21.06 11.37 26.52
C ALA A 615 21.00 12.03 25.12
N PHE A 616 21.88 11.63 24.23
CA PHE A 616 21.92 12.11 22.85
C PHE A 616 20.84 11.46 21.96
N VAL A 617 20.48 10.19 22.22
CA VAL A 617 19.41 9.53 21.50
C VAL A 617 18.06 9.97 22.08
N LEU A 618 17.39 10.83 21.33
CA LEU A 618 16.14 11.50 21.73
C LEU A 618 14.94 10.58 21.63
N TYR A 619 14.90 9.78 20.58
CA TYR A 619 13.78 8.94 20.19
C TYR A 619 14.28 7.73 19.40
N GLY A 620 13.55 6.64 19.49
CA GLY A 620 13.78 5.44 18.70
C GLY A 620 12.45 4.74 18.39
N ASP A 621 12.27 4.29 17.15
CA ASP A 621 11.05 3.62 16.73
C ASP A 621 11.37 2.42 15.84
N THR A 622 11.17 1.24 16.37
CA THR A 622 11.31 -0.06 15.68
C THR A 622 12.72 -0.29 15.12
N ASP A 623 13.14 0.46 14.12
CA ASP A 623 14.38 0.32 13.34
C ASP A 623 15.19 1.61 13.21
N SER A 624 14.70 2.72 13.75
CA SER A 624 15.37 4.03 13.65
C SER A 624 15.69 4.65 15.00
N ILE A 625 16.79 5.42 15.04
CA ILE A 625 17.16 6.29 16.16
C ILE A 625 17.31 7.73 15.69
N TYR A 626 16.95 8.67 16.56
CA TYR A 626 17.06 10.11 16.36
C TYR A 626 18.00 10.67 17.39
N VAL A 627 19.06 11.35 16.93
CA VAL A 627 20.18 11.80 17.75
C VAL A 627 20.26 13.31 17.72
N SER A 628 20.32 13.97 18.90
CA SER A 628 20.63 15.40 18.99
C SER A 628 22.07 15.66 18.59
N ALA A 629 22.26 16.58 17.67
CA ALA A 629 23.56 17.10 17.27
C ALA A 629 23.86 18.47 17.89
N ASP A 630 23.01 18.99 18.80
CA ASP A 630 23.16 20.32 19.39
C ASP A 630 24.52 20.49 20.05
N LYS A 631 24.91 19.58 20.95
CA LYS A 631 26.23 19.59 21.61
C LYS A 631 27.42 19.45 20.66
N ILE A 632 27.25 18.74 19.55
CA ILE A 632 28.28 18.58 18.53
C ILE A 632 28.52 19.91 17.83
N ILE A 633 27.42 20.59 17.42
CA ILE A 633 27.50 21.93 16.81
C ILE A 633 28.03 22.98 17.80
N ASP A 634 27.58 22.95 19.06
CA ASP A 634 28.08 23.84 20.11
C ASP A 634 29.61 23.71 20.31
N LYS A 635 30.13 22.48 20.35
CA LYS A 635 31.57 22.19 20.49
C LYS A 635 32.40 22.74 19.34
N VAL A 636 31.89 22.71 18.11
CA VAL A 636 32.50 23.29 16.93
C VAL A 636 32.39 24.83 16.96
N GLY A 637 31.27 25.34 17.42
CA GLY A 637 30.87 26.75 17.42
C GLY A 637 30.04 27.09 16.17
N GLU A 638 28.76 27.42 16.37
CA GLU A 638 27.83 27.70 15.28
C GLU A 638 28.30 28.83 14.35
N SER A 639 28.99 29.83 14.92
CA SER A 639 29.55 30.99 14.19
C SER A 639 30.62 30.62 13.16
N LYS A 640 31.17 29.40 13.20
CA LYS A 640 32.15 28.92 12.22
C LYS A 640 31.52 28.43 10.91
N PHE A 641 30.20 28.22 10.91
CA PHE A 641 29.50 27.83 9.68
C PHE A 641 29.14 29.06 8.87
N ARG A 642 29.42 29.02 7.56
CA ARG A 642 29.19 30.14 6.63
C ARG A 642 27.73 30.27 6.23
N ASP A 643 27.09 29.13 6.05
CA ASP A 643 25.70 29.00 5.60
C ASP A 643 25.11 27.65 6.07
N THR A 644 23.85 27.41 5.78
CA THR A 644 23.13 26.19 6.13
C THR A 644 23.75 24.94 5.51
N ASN A 645 24.17 24.99 4.25
CA ASN A 645 24.80 23.86 3.59
C ASN A 645 26.10 23.45 4.28
N HIS A 646 26.87 24.38 4.79
CA HIS A 646 28.14 24.09 5.46
C HIS A 646 27.98 23.31 6.76
N TRP A 647 26.99 23.61 7.61
CA TRP A 647 26.73 22.77 8.79
C TRP A 647 26.12 21.43 8.44
N VAL A 648 25.28 21.35 7.38
CA VAL A 648 24.72 20.07 6.89
C VAL A 648 25.83 19.18 6.36
N ASP A 649 26.77 19.70 5.56
CA ASP A 649 27.93 18.96 5.09
C ASP A 649 28.80 18.45 6.23
N PHE A 650 29.00 19.30 7.26
CA PHE A 650 29.73 18.89 8.46
C PHE A 650 29.04 17.71 9.17
N LEU A 651 27.73 17.78 9.39
CA LEU A 651 26.99 16.69 10.04
C LEU A 651 26.92 15.45 9.16
N ASP A 652 26.79 15.56 7.84
CA ASP A 652 26.83 14.42 6.92
C ASP A 652 28.20 13.71 6.99
N LYS A 653 29.29 14.47 6.95
CA LYS A 653 30.63 13.93 7.11
C LYS A 653 30.84 13.29 8.49
N PHE A 654 30.37 13.93 9.56
CA PHE A 654 30.45 13.39 10.92
C PHE A 654 29.64 12.09 11.05
N ALA A 655 28.44 12.04 10.48
CA ALA A 655 27.62 10.84 10.47
C ALA A 655 28.33 9.66 9.80
N ARG A 656 28.83 9.84 8.56
CA ARG A 656 29.47 8.79 7.78
C ARG A 656 30.84 8.37 8.34
N GLU A 657 31.68 9.32 8.73
CA GLU A 657 33.07 9.02 9.11
C GLU A 657 33.20 8.63 10.59
N ARG A 658 32.26 8.98 11.44
CA ARG A 658 32.32 8.80 12.89
C ARG A 658 31.18 8.00 13.46
N MET A 659 29.93 8.38 13.17
CA MET A 659 28.77 7.74 13.77
C MET A 659 28.50 6.34 13.20
N GLU A 660 28.43 6.20 11.88
CA GLU A 660 28.16 4.91 11.24
C GLU A 660 29.22 3.84 11.62
N PRO A 661 30.54 4.14 11.64
CA PRO A 661 31.54 3.19 12.13
C PRO A 661 31.39 2.86 13.63
N ALA A 662 30.96 3.80 14.46
CA ALA A 662 30.71 3.55 15.89
C ALA A 662 29.49 2.64 16.08
N ILE A 663 28.42 2.89 15.31
CA ILE A 663 27.21 2.09 15.27
C ILE A 663 27.53 0.65 14.81
N ASP A 664 28.29 0.49 13.72
CA ASP A 664 28.69 -0.82 13.20
C ASP A 664 29.49 -1.62 14.24
N ARG A 665 30.44 -0.99 14.95
CA ARG A 665 31.16 -1.63 16.08
C ARG A 665 30.19 -2.08 17.16
N GLY A 666 29.22 -1.24 17.55
CA GLY A 666 28.22 -1.59 18.54
C GLY A 666 27.38 -2.81 18.15
N PHE A 667 26.97 -2.92 16.88
CA PHE A 667 26.25 -4.08 16.40
C PHE A 667 27.12 -5.33 16.24
N ARG A 668 28.40 -5.20 15.92
CA ARG A 668 29.36 -6.33 15.93
C ARG A 668 29.53 -6.89 17.34
N GLU A 669 29.73 -6.04 18.33
CA GLU A 669 29.80 -6.42 19.74
C GLU A 669 28.53 -7.18 20.18
N MET A 670 27.36 -6.72 19.79
CA MET A 670 26.10 -7.40 20.07
C MET A 670 26.01 -8.76 19.38
N CYS A 671 26.42 -8.84 18.11
CA CYS A 671 26.47 -10.08 17.35
C CYS A 671 27.40 -11.12 18.01
N GLU A 672 28.58 -10.70 18.45
CA GLU A 672 29.54 -11.53 19.17
C GLU A 672 29.00 -11.96 20.54
N TYR A 673 28.41 -11.05 21.30
CA TYR A 673 27.81 -11.30 22.61
C TYR A 673 26.71 -12.35 22.55
N MET A 674 25.81 -12.27 21.56
CA MET A 674 24.73 -13.23 21.32
C MET A 674 25.18 -14.46 20.50
N ASN A 675 26.46 -14.55 20.18
CA ASN A 675 27.07 -15.58 19.35
C ASN A 675 26.33 -15.85 18.03
N ASN A 676 25.85 -14.79 17.38
CA ASN A 676 25.08 -14.92 16.16
C ASN A 676 25.90 -15.48 15.00
N LYS A 677 25.25 -16.05 14.00
CA LYS A 677 25.89 -16.73 12.87
C LYS A 677 26.77 -15.79 12.05
N GLN A 678 26.32 -14.57 11.83
CA GLN A 678 26.98 -13.53 11.05
C GLN A 678 26.46 -12.15 11.44
N HIS A 679 27.26 -11.10 11.19
CA HIS A 679 26.82 -9.72 11.37
C HIS A 679 26.15 -9.20 10.10
N LEU A 680 24.87 -8.77 10.21
CA LEU A 680 24.04 -8.25 9.10
C LEU A 680 23.20 -7.02 9.46
N MET A 681 23.44 -6.42 10.62
CA MET A 681 22.75 -5.22 11.04
C MET A 681 23.58 -3.99 10.67
N PHE A 682 23.10 -3.23 9.69
CA PHE A 682 23.71 -2.00 9.22
C PHE A 682 22.70 -0.87 9.38
N MET A 683 23.16 0.23 9.97
CA MET A 683 22.35 1.42 10.20
C MET A 683 23.05 2.61 9.54
N ASP A 684 22.37 3.16 8.56
CA ASP A 684 22.88 4.26 7.74
C ASP A 684 22.19 5.58 8.14
N ARG A 685 22.85 6.71 7.89
CA ARG A 685 22.26 8.02 8.11
C ARG A 685 21.07 8.24 7.17
N GLU A 686 19.87 8.45 7.74
CA GLU A 686 18.65 8.71 7.01
C GLU A 686 18.44 10.21 6.76
N ALA A 687 18.36 11.03 7.82
CA ALA A 687 18.06 12.44 7.69
C ALA A 687 19.01 13.34 8.49
N ILE A 688 19.20 14.56 7.99
CA ILE A 688 19.84 15.68 8.70
C ILE A 688 18.82 16.83 8.72
N ALA A 689 18.46 17.25 9.94
CA ALA A 689 17.46 18.28 10.17
C ALA A 689 18.01 19.40 11.06
N GLY A 690 17.53 20.62 10.79
CA GLY A 690 17.88 21.80 11.59
C GLY A 690 17.24 23.06 10.99
N PRO A 691 17.28 24.20 11.69
CA PRO A 691 16.79 25.45 11.16
C PRO A 691 17.75 26.04 10.12
N PRO A 692 17.32 26.98 9.28
CA PRO A 692 18.23 27.80 8.49
C PRO A 692 19.25 28.50 9.40
N LEU A 693 20.52 28.59 9.00
CA LEU A 693 21.55 29.23 9.80
C LEU A 693 21.19 30.68 10.12
N GLY A 694 21.26 31.04 11.40
CA GLY A 694 20.93 32.40 11.89
C GLY A 694 19.44 32.68 12.07
N SER A 695 18.54 31.76 11.73
CA SER A 695 17.10 31.88 12.00
C SER A 695 16.79 31.60 13.48
N LYS A 696 15.59 32.04 13.95
CA LYS A 696 15.03 31.72 15.27
C LYS A 696 14.26 30.39 15.29
N GLY A 697 14.29 29.61 14.19
CA GLY A 697 13.62 28.34 14.07
C GLY A 697 14.20 27.26 14.98
N ILE A 698 13.38 26.21 15.21
CA ILE A 698 13.80 24.99 15.87
C ILE A 698 13.90 23.88 14.82
N GLY A 699 14.91 23.05 14.77
CA GLY A 699 15.05 22.02 13.72
C GLY A 699 14.05 20.88 13.82
N GLY A 700 13.53 20.58 15.04
CA GLY A 700 12.55 19.54 15.25
C GLY A 700 11.92 19.53 16.64
N PHE A 701 10.79 18.83 16.79
CA PHE A 701 10.11 18.61 18.06
C PHE A 701 9.34 17.27 18.06
N TRP A 702 9.10 16.74 19.27
CA TRP A 702 8.30 15.53 19.53
C TRP A 702 7.18 15.82 20.51
N THR A 703 5.95 15.40 20.19
CA THR A 703 4.80 15.50 21.12
C THR A 703 4.49 14.16 21.80
N GLY A 704 5.10 13.07 21.38
CA GLY A 704 4.90 11.71 21.89
C GLY A 704 5.38 10.65 20.91
N LYS A 705 5.19 9.37 21.26
CA LYS A 705 5.53 8.24 20.39
C LYS A 705 4.88 8.37 19.03
N LYS A 706 5.67 8.22 17.96
CA LYS A 706 5.25 8.32 16.56
C LYS A 706 4.63 9.67 16.17
N ARG A 707 4.93 10.72 16.92
CA ARG A 707 4.36 12.06 16.72
C ARG A 707 5.44 13.14 16.81
N TYR A 708 5.95 13.56 15.64
CA TYR A 708 7.05 14.54 15.55
C TYR A 708 7.05 15.28 14.22
N ALA A 709 7.81 16.37 14.16
CA ALA A 709 8.13 17.11 12.96
C ALA A 709 9.61 17.50 12.91
N LEU A 710 10.22 17.42 11.71
CA LEU A 710 11.61 17.77 11.43
C LEU A 710 11.72 18.63 10.17
N ASN A 711 12.64 19.58 10.18
CA ASN A 711 13.01 20.42 9.03
C ASN A 711 14.23 19.81 8.34
N VAL A 712 14.03 18.96 7.35
CA VAL A 712 15.06 18.09 6.75
C VAL A 712 15.74 18.76 5.56
N TRP A 713 17.07 18.89 5.63
CA TRP A 713 17.92 19.40 4.54
C TRP A 713 18.55 18.31 3.68
N ASP A 714 18.76 17.12 4.24
CA ASP A 714 19.32 15.97 3.53
C ASP A 714 18.59 14.70 3.92
N MET A 715 18.18 13.90 2.94
CA MET A 715 17.54 12.61 3.13
C MET A 715 18.28 11.55 2.30
N GLU A 716 18.87 10.55 2.96
CA GLU A 716 19.62 9.45 2.33
C GLU A 716 20.67 9.93 1.29
N GLY A 717 21.32 11.07 1.55
CA GLY A 717 22.31 11.67 0.65
C GLY A 717 21.73 12.57 -0.44
N THR A 718 20.39 12.71 -0.50
CA THR A 718 19.73 13.70 -1.37
C THR A 718 19.64 15.03 -0.67
N ARG A 719 20.45 16.02 -1.12
CA ARG A 719 20.42 17.39 -0.61
C ARG A 719 19.25 18.16 -1.20
N TYR A 720 18.51 18.88 -0.36
CA TYR A 720 17.43 19.76 -0.79
C TYR A 720 17.88 21.23 -0.83
N ALA A 721 17.49 21.94 -1.88
CA ALA A 721 17.72 23.40 -1.98
C ALA A 721 16.87 24.15 -0.94
N GLU A 722 15.63 23.72 -0.75
CA GLU A 722 14.72 24.15 0.30
C GLU A 722 14.39 22.95 1.21
N PRO A 723 14.33 23.14 2.52
CA PRO A 723 14.16 22.02 3.44
C PRO A 723 12.77 21.40 3.31
N LYS A 724 12.69 20.09 3.44
CA LYS A 724 11.44 19.34 3.45
C LYS A 724 10.97 19.04 4.87
N LEU A 725 9.68 19.22 5.11
CA LEU A 725 9.07 18.85 6.38
C LEU A 725 8.84 17.35 6.44
N LYS A 726 9.52 16.66 7.36
CA LYS A 726 9.24 15.27 7.74
C LYS A 726 8.30 15.28 8.94
N ILE A 727 7.00 15.06 8.71
CA ILE A 727 5.96 15.09 9.75
C ILE A 727 5.40 13.67 9.92
N MET A 728 5.32 13.19 11.17
CA MET A 728 4.80 11.87 11.48
C MET A 728 3.74 11.95 12.57
N GLY A 729 2.59 11.31 12.32
CA GLY A 729 1.52 11.10 13.30
C GLY A 729 0.82 12.35 13.85
N LEU A 730 1.18 13.53 13.38
CA LEU A 730 0.53 14.78 13.75
C LEU A 730 -0.78 14.99 12.98
N GLU A 731 -1.58 15.95 13.41
CA GLU A 731 -2.91 16.23 12.86
C GLU A 731 -2.87 16.61 11.37
N THR A 732 -1.76 17.14 10.87
CA THR A 732 -1.53 17.42 9.45
C THR A 732 -1.53 16.18 8.54
N GLN A 733 -1.37 14.99 9.13
CA GLN A 733 -1.34 13.69 8.43
C GLN A 733 -2.60 12.85 8.69
N LYS A 734 -3.50 13.31 9.57
CA LYS A 734 -4.70 12.56 9.93
C LYS A 734 -5.85 12.84 8.97
N SER A 735 -6.44 11.79 8.45
CA SER A 735 -7.63 11.89 7.58
C SER A 735 -8.84 12.54 8.26
N SER A 736 -8.89 12.56 9.60
CA SER A 736 -9.95 13.20 10.37
C SER A 736 -9.81 14.74 10.48
N THR A 737 -8.64 15.29 10.16
CA THR A 737 -8.41 16.75 10.20
C THR A 737 -8.90 17.38 8.90
N PRO A 738 -9.66 18.49 8.94
CA PRO A 738 -10.13 19.19 7.76
C PRO A 738 -8.98 19.64 6.83
N LYS A 739 -9.19 19.61 5.51
CA LYS A 739 -8.14 19.93 4.51
C LYS A 739 -7.52 21.33 4.70
N ALA A 740 -8.34 22.36 4.95
CA ALA A 740 -7.85 23.73 5.18
C ALA A 740 -7.03 23.80 6.48
N VAL A 741 -7.47 23.11 7.54
CA VAL A 741 -6.76 23.07 8.82
C VAL A 741 -5.46 22.28 8.71
N GLN A 742 -5.42 21.18 7.93
CA GLN A 742 -4.15 20.46 7.66
C GLN A 742 -3.10 21.38 7.04
N LYS A 743 -3.52 22.20 6.05
CA LYS A 743 -2.63 23.18 5.41
C LYS A 743 -2.14 24.23 6.41
N ALA A 744 -3.04 24.76 7.21
CA ALA A 744 -2.71 25.77 8.21
C ALA A 744 -1.79 25.21 9.32
N LEU A 745 -2.08 24.03 9.86
CA LEU A 745 -1.21 23.39 10.85
C LEU A 745 0.17 23.06 10.27
N LYS A 746 0.24 22.66 8.98
CA LYS A 746 1.51 22.42 8.30
C LYS A 746 2.31 23.71 8.15
N GLU A 747 1.65 24.83 7.85
CA GLU A 747 2.30 26.13 7.78
C GLU A 747 2.76 26.61 9.18
N CYS A 748 1.96 26.40 10.23
CA CYS A 748 2.41 26.67 11.61
C CYS A 748 3.70 25.87 11.94
N ILE A 749 3.72 24.56 11.61
CA ILE A 749 4.92 23.73 11.82
C ILE A 749 6.10 24.27 11.02
N ARG A 750 5.91 24.64 9.75
CA ARG A 750 6.97 25.22 8.93
C ARG A 750 7.58 26.46 9.59
N ARG A 751 6.73 27.40 10.03
CA ARG A 751 7.17 28.61 10.70
C ARG A 751 7.88 28.34 12.00
N MET A 752 7.37 27.43 12.83
CA MET A 752 8.06 26.97 14.06
C MET A 752 9.47 26.46 13.75
N LEU A 753 9.60 25.61 12.75
CA LEU A 753 10.84 24.91 12.43
C LEU A 753 11.87 25.81 11.72
N GLN A 754 11.42 26.77 10.91
CA GLN A 754 12.28 27.56 10.05
C GLN A 754 12.46 29.01 10.52
N GLU A 755 11.45 29.64 11.09
CA GLU A 755 11.41 31.09 11.34
C GLU A 755 11.33 31.44 12.85
N GLY A 756 10.64 30.59 13.63
CA GLY A 756 10.50 30.74 15.07
C GLY A 756 9.15 31.29 15.52
N GLU A 757 9.09 31.67 16.79
CA GLU A 757 7.86 31.96 17.52
C GLU A 757 7.10 33.17 17.02
N GLU A 758 7.81 34.27 16.69
CA GLU A 758 7.18 35.51 16.24
C GLU A 758 6.40 35.30 14.93
N SER A 759 7.00 34.60 13.97
CA SER A 759 6.35 34.29 12.68
C SER A 759 5.14 33.38 12.85
N LEU A 760 5.20 32.42 13.80
CA LEU A 760 4.06 31.57 14.16
C LEU A 760 2.89 32.41 14.68
N GLN A 761 3.14 33.35 15.61
CA GLN A 761 2.13 34.19 16.23
C GLN A 761 1.44 35.14 15.20
N GLU A 762 2.19 35.62 14.23
CA GLU A 762 1.62 36.40 13.13
C GLU A 762 0.65 35.59 12.29
N TYR A 763 1.08 34.41 11.85
CA TYR A 763 0.24 33.53 11.03
C TYR A 763 -1.01 33.02 11.78
N PHE A 764 -0.88 32.72 13.08
CA PHE A 764 -2.03 32.33 13.89
C PHE A 764 -3.14 33.38 13.84
N LYS A 765 -2.80 34.65 14.00
CA LYS A 765 -3.77 35.78 13.95
C LYS A 765 -4.40 35.96 12.55
N GLU A 766 -3.62 35.72 11.49
CA GLU A 766 -4.12 35.76 10.11
C GLU A 766 -5.13 34.64 9.87
N PHE A 767 -4.76 33.41 10.18
CA PHE A 767 -5.61 32.24 9.93
C PHE A 767 -6.90 32.25 10.80
N GLU A 768 -6.85 32.73 12.04
CA GLU A 768 -8.05 32.89 12.88
C GLU A 768 -9.11 33.78 12.22
N LYS A 769 -8.68 34.84 11.55
CA LYS A 769 -9.58 35.74 10.79
C LYS A 769 -10.10 35.09 9.52
N GLU A 770 -9.22 34.40 8.77
CA GLU A 770 -9.55 33.73 7.52
C GLU A 770 -10.52 32.56 7.72
N PHE A 771 -10.41 31.82 8.85
CA PHE A 771 -11.11 30.56 9.09
C PHE A 771 -12.63 30.66 8.89
N ARG A 772 -13.25 31.80 9.28
CA ARG A 772 -14.69 32.03 9.12
C ARG A 772 -15.14 32.26 7.68
N GLN A 773 -14.20 32.55 6.79
CA GLN A 773 -14.48 32.80 5.36
C GLN A 773 -14.26 31.57 4.50
N LEU A 774 -13.70 30.49 5.08
CA LEU A 774 -13.42 29.27 4.36
C LEU A 774 -14.69 28.48 4.04
N ASN A 775 -14.66 27.75 2.93
CA ASN A 775 -15.73 26.84 2.54
C ASN A 775 -15.96 25.79 3.65
N TYR A 776 -17.22 25.59 4.05
CA TYR A 776 -17.61 24.70 5.16
C TYR A 776 -17.11 23.26 4.98
N ILE A 777 -17.06 22.73 3.75
CA ILE A 777 -16.51 21.38 3.46
C ILE A 777 -15.01 21.32 3.80
N SER A 778 -14.27 22.39 3.49
CA SER A 778 -12.83 22.45 3.73
C SER A 778 -12.43 22.49 5.20
N ILE A 779 -13.36 22.90 6.08
CA ILE A 779 -13.18 22.97 7.54
C ILE A 779 -13.96 21.91 8.31
N ALA A 780 -14.83 21.11 7.65
CA ALA A 780 -15.55 20.01 8.29
C ALA A 780 -14.62 18.87 8.70
N SER A 781 -14.78 18.35 9.89
CA SER A 781 -14.04 17.18 10.38
C SER A 781 -14.49 15.92 9.65
N VAL A 782 -13.60 14.97 9.43
CA VAL A 782 -13.93 13.67 8.80
C VAL A 782 -13.96 12.56 9.85
N SER A 783 -14.97 11.70 9.82
CA SER A 783 -15.10 10.54 10.70
C SER A 783 -15.61 9.32 9.95
N SER A 784 -15.62 8.16 10.61
CA SER A 784 -16.18 6.93 10.04
C SER A 784 -17.51 6.60 10.72
N ALA A 785 -18.52 6.27 9.94
CA ALA A 785 -19.85 5.88 10.38
C ALA A 785 -19.88 4.42 10.87
N ASN A 786 -19.36 4.17 12.08
CA ASN A 786 -19.24 2.83 12.65
C ASN A 786 -20.19 2.63 13.82
N ASN A 787 -20.90 1.49 13.85
CA ASN A 787 -21.85 1.12 14.91
C ASN A 787 -23.04 2.07 15.03
N ILE A 788 -23.58 2.57 13.92
CA ILE A 788 -24.75 3.47 13.91
C ILE A 788 -25.91 2.81 14.65
N ALA A 789 -26.26 1.57 14.28
CA ALA A 789 -27.37 0.82 14.85
C ALA A 789 -27.28 0.63 16.38
N LYS A 790 -26.07 0.57 16.93
CA LYS A 790 -25.84 0.47 18.38
C LYS A 790 -26.35 1.68 19.17
N TYR A 791 -26.33 2.84 18.55
CA TYR A 791 -26.66 4.11 19.18
C TYR A 791 -27.99 4.69 18.70
N ASP A 792 -28.64 4.05 17.73
CA ASP A 792 -29.93 4.47 17.19
C ASP A 792 -31.10 4.00 18.09
N VAL A 793 -31.83 4.95 18.66
CA VAL A 793 -33.04 4.69 19.43
C VAL A 793 -34.20 5.36 18.72
N GLY A 794 -34.75 4.67 17.71
CA GLY A 794 -35.91 5.17 16.93
C GLY A 794 -35.61 6.45 16.12
N GLY A 795 -34.39 6.54 15.55
CA GLY A 795 -33.92 7.71 14.78
C GLY A 795 -33.26 8.79 15.65
N PHE A 796 -33.13 8.57 16.97
CA PHE A 796 -32.50 9.52 17.90
C PHE A 796 -31.26 8.95 18.55
N PRO A 797 -30.27 9.81 18.90
CA PRO A 797 -29.06 9.39 19.57
C PRO A 797 -29.32 8.81 20.96
N GLY A 798 -28.94 7.56 21.19
CA GLY A 798 -29.01 6.91 22.50
C GLY A 798 -27.96 7.42 23.51
N PRO A 799 -27.94 6.86 24.75
CA PRO A 799 -26.97 7.22 25.78
C PRO A 799 -25.52 6.97 25.33
N LYS A 800 -24.61 7.89 25.69
CA LYS A 800 -23.17 7.83 25.35
C LYS A 800 -22.90 7.73 23.83
N CYS A 801 -23.81 8.21 22.98
CA CYS A 801 -23.63 8.25 21.53
C CYS A 801 -22.42 9.14 21.17
N PRO A 802 -21.44 8.64 20.38
CA PRO A 802 -20.33 9.44 19.91
C PRO A 802 -20.78 10.64 19.09
N PHE A 803 -20.00 11.73 19.11
CA PHE A 803 -20.36 13.00 18.48
C PHE A 803 -20.72 12.85 16.99
N HIS A 804 -19.88 12.15 16.22
CA HIS A 804 -20.12 11.93 14.78
C HIS A 804 -21.33 11.04 14.50
N ILE A 805 -21.58 10.00 15.32
CA ILE A 805 -22.76 9.14 15.14
C ILE A 805 -24.03 9.92 15.47
N ARG A 806 -23.98 10.77 16.50
CA ARG A 806 -25.08 11.72 16.81
C ARG A 806 -25.39 12.59 15.59
N GLY A 807 -24.37 13.16 14.94
CA GLY A 807 -24.53 13.96 13.75
C GLY A 807 -25.13 13.18 12.56
N ILE A 808 -24.77 11.90 12.40
CA ILE A 808 -25.33 11.01 11.37
C ILE A 808 -26.83 10.81 11.60
N LEU A 809 -27.22 10.46 12.82
CA LEU A 809 -28.65 10.25 13.15
C LEU A 809 -29.46 11.54 12.97
N THR A 810 -28.87 12.68 13.29
CA THR A 810 -29.47 14.01 13.07
C THR A 810 -29.70 14.28 11.59
N TYR A 811 -28.68 14.03 10.75
CA TYR A 811 -28.77 14.19 9.30
C TYR A 811 -29.79 13.25 8.68
N ASN A 812 -29.70 11.94 8.94
CA ASN A 812 -30.63 10.95 8.40
C ASN A 812 -32.09 11.25 8.78
N ARG A 813 -32.30 11.80 9.98
CA ARG A 813 -33.64 12.26 10.43
C ARG A 813 -34.09 13.51 9.68
N ALA A 814 -33.19 14.49 9.48
CA ALA A 814 -33.54 15.75 8.81
C ALA A 814 -33.89 15.57 7.33
N ILE A 815 -33.29 14.59 6.65
CA ILE A 815 -33.54 14.28 5.24
C ILE A 815 -34.64 13.21 5.05
N LYS A 816 -35.27 12.71 6.11
CA LYS A 816 -36.24 11.61 6.04
C LYS A 816 -37.38 11.95 5.09
N GLY A 817 -37.57 11.13 4.06
CA GLY A 817 -38.58 11.33 3.01
C GLY A 817 -38.08 12.11 1.79
N ASN A 818 -36.83 12.59 1.77
CA ASN A 818 -36.22 13.16 0.58
C ASN A 818 -35.45 12.06 -0.18
N ILE A 819 -35.91 11.71 -1.38
CA ILE A 819 -35.35 10.65 -2.23
C ILE A 819 -33.99 11.06 -2.83
N ASP A 820 -33.77 12.37 -2.99
CA ASP A 820 -32.55 12.91 -3.64
C ASP A 820 -31.35 13.06 -2.69
N ALA A 821 -31.57 12.87 -1.38
CA ALA A 821 -30.50 12.99 -0.38
C ALA A 821 -30.06 11.60 0.12
N PRO A 822 -28.80 11.16 -0.12
CA PRO A 822 -28.32 9.87 0.33
C PRO A 822 -28.25 9.82 1.86
N GLN A 823 -28.84 8.79 2.46
CA GLN A 823 -28.66 8.51 3.88
C GLN A 823 -27.26 7.97 4.13
N VAL A 824 -26.68 8.37 5.26
CA VAL A 824 -25.41 7.79 5.73
C VAL A 824 -25.67 6.36 6.20
N VAL A 825 -24.88 5.42 5.66
CA VAL A 825 -24.92 4.00 6.04
C VAL A 825 -23.64 3.59 6.80
N GLU A 826 -23.71 2.40 7.39
CA GLU A 826 -22.61 1.83 8.18
C GLU A 826 -21.32 1.69 7.35
N GLY A 827 -20.18 2.09 7.91
CA GLY A 827 -18.86 1.97 7.27
C GLY A 827 -18.44 3.16 6.40
N GLU A 828 -19.34 4.07 6.08
CA GLU A 828 -19.02 5.26 5.26
C GLU A 828 -18.13 6.27 6.00
N LYS A 829 -17.50 7.15 5.22
CA LYS A 829 -16.87 8.37 5.74
C LYS A 829 -17.87 9.51 5.71
N VAL A 830 -17.84 10.33 6.76
CA VAL A 830 -18.75 11.47 6.90
C VAL A 830 -17.98 12.75 7.22
N TYR A 831 -18.49 13.86 6.73
CA TYR A 831 -18.16 15.18 7.22
C TYR A 831 -19.00 15.48 8.47
N VAL A 832 -18.42 16.17 9.45
CA VAL A 832 -19.05 16.47 10.72
C VAL A 832 -18.89 17.96 11.05
N LEU A 833 -19.98 18.65 11.32
CA LEU A 833 -19.99 20.05 11.78
C LEU A 833 -20.69 20.17 13.14
N PRO A 834 -20.09 20.93 14.09
CA PRO A 834 -20.79 21.31 15.30
C PRO A 834 -21.86 22.37 15.00
N LEU A 835 -22.95 22.33 15.76
CA LEU A 835 -24.06 23.27 15.68
C LEU A 835 -24.24 24.00 17.01
N ARG A 836 -24.59 25.29 16.93
CA ARG A 836 -24.94 26.11 18.09
C ARG A 836 -26.21 25.61 18.77
N GLU A 837 -26.36 25.85 20.04
CA GLU A 837 -27.59 25.54 20.80
C GLU A 837 -28.80 26.32 20.25
N GLY A 838 -29.99 25.72 20.29
CA GLY A 838 -31.22 26.33 19.78
C GLY A 838 -31.46 26.11 18.26
N ASN A 839 -30.61 25.31 17.58
CA ASN A 839 -30.77 25.01 16.16
C ASN A 839 -32.03 24.16 15.88
N PRO A 840 -32.59 24.19 14.64
CA PRO A 840 -33.80 23.48 14.29
C PRO A 840 -33.71 21.96 14.31
N PHE A 841 -32.46 21.41 14.29
CA PHE A 841 -32.23 19.97 14.30
C PHE A 841 -32.28 19.34 15.70
N GLY A 842 -32.25 20.18 16.76
CA GLY A 842 -32.34 19.75 18.17
C GLY A 842 -31.14 18.94 18.67
N ASP A 843 -29.99 19.06 18.01
CA ASP A 843 -28.75 18.36 18.39
C ASP A 843 -27.50 19.25 18.23
N LYS A 844 -26.36 18.80 18.80
CA LYS A 844 -25.10 19.57 18.86
C LYS A 844 -24.24 19.47 17.59
N CYS A 845 -24.60 18.65 16.65
CA CYS A 845 -23.85 18.45 15.42
C CYS A 845 -24.71 17.80 14.33
N ILE A 846 -24.22 17.91 13.10
CA ILE A 846 -24.74 17.20 11.92
C ILE A 846 -23.59 16.55 11.16
N ALA A 847 -23.86 15.39 10.51
CA ALA A 847 -22.85 14.70 9.71
C ALA A 847 -23.49 14.06 8.48
N TRP A 848 -22.86 14.27 7.30
CA TRP A 848 -23.36 13.80 6.01
C TRP A 848 -22.22 13.07 5.25
N PRO A 849 -22.53 12.30 4.16
CA PRO A 849 -21.54 11.54 3.43
C PRO A 849 -20.37 12.39 2.95
N SER A 850 -19.12 11.93 3.18
CA SER A 850 -17.93 12.65 2.71
C SER A 850 -17.83 12.56 1.18
N GLY A 851 -17.38 13.67 0.57
CA GLY A 851 -17.31 13.77 -0.90
C GLY A 851 -18.57 14.36 -1.55
N THR A 852 -19.61 14.66 -0.75
CA THR A 852 -20.83 15.32 -1.24
C THR A 852 -21.03 16.67 -0.53
N GLU A 853 -21.78 17.56 -1.15
CA GLU A 853 -22.32 18.75 -0.47
C GLU A 853 -23.52 18.36 0.42
N ILE A 854 -23.82 19.19 1.39
CA ILE A 854 -25.08 19.06 2.14
C ILE A 854 -26.21 19.34 1.18
N THR A 855 -27.30 18.52 1.24
CA THR A 855 -28.47 18.75 0.41
C THR A 855 -29.04 20.14 0.63
N ASP A 856 -29.50 20.78 -0.46
CA ASP A 856 -30.07 22.14 -0.43
C ASP A 856 -31.25 22.28 0.53
N LEU A 857 -31.95 21.17 0.82
CA LEU A 857 -33.08 21.13 1.77
C LEU A 857 -32.72 21.68 3.17
N ILE A 858 -31.48 21.44 3.64
CA ILE A 858 -31.02 21.81 4.99
C ILE A 858 -29.75 22.65 5.01
N LYS A 859 -29.18 22.94 3.85
CA LYS A 859 -27.86 23.58 3.71
C LYS A 859 -27.82 24.95 4.40
N ASP A 860 -28.81 25.81 4.12
CA ASP A 860 -28.86 27.16 4.68
C ASP A 860 -29.02 27.15 6.20
N ASP A 861 -29.82 26.23 6.74
CA ASP A 861 -30.00 26.07 8.18
C ASP A 861 -28.71 25.58 8.82
N VAL A 862 -28.03 24.60 8.23
CA VAL A 862 -26.75 24.08 8.74
C VAL A 862 -25.68 25.18 8.75
N LEU A 863 -25.55 25.94 7.66
CA LEU A 863 -24.56 27.02 7.56
C LEU A 863 -24.86 28.16 8.54
N HIS A 864 -26.14 28.51 8.70
CA HIS A 864 -26.57 29.53 9.66
C HIS A 864 -26.26 29.13 11.12
N TRP A 865 -26.46 27.84 11.48
CA TRP A 865 -26.31 27.36 12.85
C TRP A 865 -24.93 26.75 13.14
N MET A 866 -24.00 26.72 12.19
CA MET A 866 -22.66 26.20 12.37
C MET A 866 -21.90 26.93 13.49
N ASP A 867 -21.24 26.17 14.37
CA ASP A 867 -20.41 26.70 15.46
C ASP A 867 -18.94 26.79 15.04
N TYR A 868 -18.57 27.90 14.43
CA TYR A 868 -17.20 28.17 14.03
C TYR A 868 -16.20 28.19 15.19
N THR A 869 -16.61 28.62 16.37
CA THR A 869 -15.72 28.74 17.54
C THR A 869 -15.33 27.36 18.05
N VAL A 870 -16.32 26.49 18.27
CA VAL A 870 -16.07 25.10 18.65
C VAL A 870 -15.29 24.34 17.58
N LEU A 871 -15.54 24.63 16.30
CA LEU A 871 -14.84 23.98 15.20
C LEU A 871 -13.36 24.40 15.16
N LEU A 872 -13.06 25.71 15.22
CA LEU A 872 -11.69 26.24 15.24
C LEU A 872 -10.92 25.72 16.46
N GLU A 873 -11.53 25.77 17.64
CA GLU A 873 -10.90 25.29 18.88
C GLU A 873 -10.50 23.82 18.79
N LYS A 874 -11.44 22.95 18.37
CA LYS A 874 -11.20 21.50 18.31
C LYS A 874 -10.25 21.08 17.20
N THR A 875 -10.32 21.72 16.04
CA THR A 875 -9.60 21.23 14.87
C THR A 875 -8.23 21.90 14.68
N PHE A 876 -8.07 23.15 15.11
CA PHE A 876 -6.86 23.94 14.91
C PHE A 876 -6.15 24.31 16.22
N ILE A 877 -6.83 24.99 17.16
CA ILE A 877 -6.18 25.53 18.36
C ILE A 877 -5.63 24.40 19.23
N LYS A 878 -6.44 23.42 19.64
CA LYS A 878 -5.99 22.31 20.50
C LYS A 878 -4.82 21.50 19.90
N PRO A 879 -4.82 21.12 18.61
CA PRO A 879 -3.63 20.55 17.99
C PRO A 879 -2.40 21.46 18.05
N LEU A 880 -2.56 22.75 17.74
CA LEU A 880 -1.48 23.72 17.77
C LEU A 880 -0.89 23.90 19.19
N GLU A 881 -1.72 23.99 20.22
CA GLU A 881 -1.31 23.97 21.64
C GLU A 881 -0.44 22.75 21.96
N GLY A 882 -0.82 21.57 21.44
CA GLY A 882 -0.03 20.36 21.63
C GLY A 882 1.36 20.48 21.00
N PHE A 883 1.49 21.12 19.82
CA PHE A 883 2.77 21.32 19.13
C PHE A 883 3.63 22.36 19.85
N THR A 884 3.06 23.49 20.18
CA THR A 884 3.78 24.61 20.81
C THR A 884 4.20 24.29 22.23
N SER A 885 3.34 23.62 23.01
CA SER A 885 3.67 23.14 24.36
C SER A 885 4.85 22.17 24.33
N ALA A 886 4.86 21.20 23.39
CA ALA A 886 5.96 20.26 23.23
C ALA A 886 7.27 20.94 22.80
N ALA A 887 7.18 21.95 21.94
CA ALA A 887 8.30 22.74 21.45
C ALA A 887 8.74 23.86 22.39
N LYS A 888 8.01 24.09 23.51
CA LYS A 888 8.21 25.21 24.44
C LYS A 888 8.17 26.57 23.74
N LEU A 889 7.15 26.78 22.93
CA LEU A 889 6.84 28.00 22.20
C LEU A 889 5.43 28.48 22.58
N ASP A 890 5.14 29.76 22.40
CA ASP A 890 3.81 30.34 22.57
C ASP A 890 3.23 30.73 21.19
N TYR A 891 2.01 30.27 20.87
CA TYR A 891 1.33 30.62 19.62
C TYR A 891 0.59 31.97 19.70
N GLU A 892 0.36 32.50 20.90
CA GLU A 892 -0.19 33.84 21.18
C GLU A 892 0.81 34.69 21.95
N LYS A 893 0.84 36.01 21.65
CA LYS A 893 1.54 36.95 22.53
C LYS A 893 0.80 37.03 23.87
N LYS A 894 1.44 36.51 24.90
CA LYS A 894 0.99 36.84 26.26
C LYS A 894 1.22 38.32 26.46
N ALA A 895 0.18 39.08 26.83
CA ALA A 895 0.32 40.48 27.23
C ALA A 895 1.37 40.56 28.36
N SER A 896 2.52 41.17 28.08
CA SER A 896 3.52 41.44 29.08
C SER A 896 2.92 42.43 30.08
N LEU A 897 3.20 42.27 31.39
CA LEU A 897 2.86 43.25 32.38
C LEU A 897 3.40 44.67 32.03
N PHE A 898 4.45 44.74 31.20
CA PHE A 898 4.99 45.98 30.68
C PHE A 898 4.11 46.65 29.62
N ASP A 899 3.37 45.87 28.77
CA ASP A 899 2.45 46.39 27.75
C ASP A 899 1.17 46.98 28.38
N MET A 900 0.92 46.75 29.67
CA MET A 900 -0.16 47.36 30.43
C MET A 900 0.18 48.73 31.05
N PHE A 901 1.45 49.18 30.93
CA PHE A 901 1.91 50.42 31.49
C PHE A 901 2.37 51.50 30.47
N ASP A 902 2.27 51.21 29.17
CA ASP A 902 2.40 52.25 28.14
C ASP A 902 1.06 53.00 27.97
N PHE A 903 0.81 53.93 28.86
CA PHE A 903 -0.13 55.06 28.70
C PHE A 903 0.65 56.35 28.61
#